data_3d5c2ddc4460a9e0b8c01a97da2cfd3f
#
_entry.id   3d5c2ddc4460a9e0b8c01a97da2cfd3f
#
_cell.length_a   1.000
_cell.length_b   1.000
_cell.length_c   1.000
_cell.angle_alpha   90.00
_cell.angle_beta   90.00
_cell.angle_gamma   90.00
#
_symmetry.space_group_name_H-M   'P 1'
#
loop_
_entity.id
_entity.type
_entity.pdbx_description
1 polymer ?
#
loop_
_entity_poly.entity_id
_entity_poly.type
_entity_poly.pdbx_seq_one_letter_code
_entity_poly.pdbx_strand_id
1 'polypeptide(L)'
;MSGRCARCGYGRISEFSGPVSGRSSALSVAVQRSSSSISLALSRLKRGDVLRQGRYRLLEELMLPENQQGQGTAWLAIDTQSPSERVIIREVAFPGGTPVDKERVVRSIGTRLAELAQHPGFPALTDVFGEREVYYIVLEYPEGESLASVLRRQGGSLPERVVAEYGRQLCELLSVLADHQPPLVHGSINPDTIIVSPGGNRVSLLHVPFFPPRELHNAEDKTSSGYIAPEQARGIVEPESDLYGLGATLHHAVTGFDPRERTAFFHPPARRLNPAVSPRMEEILVQALRLAVPQRYVRVADMEQDLTALNAPYPAQQGLPTPVTDPLRLSAAQMRERSHRSSLLNVGIFTAVCVLLLIVFLFAIMRPVTSVVTPTDLAKQNATATGVSQQQTKALDAELTLEMQTYQKKGIGMSDGRFVFDAYEGRSDVDLKQQAAHAIQQGDMSSAVNFLTKAVSADPTDGEAQIYNENLHILQSGVPYVTIVLGLAVDSSVVDFLLGRTELQGAFLAQREINSGKLLPHGLQLRLLIDNSGANDADVATVAQFIANRVAKVGNLDHIIAVVGWPFSSQTINASDIVASTHLPLVSETASSVKLSGISPYFFRVNPPDNLQGNTLGKFAVQQLQAKTILVMRDPTDPYSVSLANAFTESVRGLNARAISKDADNFTEGTTTVAEYQSFLAGARREKVDTIFLAGLDVDAVRLAHAVGAALRARPYDRFLKNLKILGGDAVDTNLLLGQGSGPDATIASSFPQDMRRLTFTAFAHPDEWTFLGYPKEQQPAFFANWVSTYQSSTLAAQNAPDPSNDAILTHDAVAVISAAAGLVRGPLTGQAARDALASLGTGNIPAFQGVSGRVLFDMEGNPIDKAIVVLQVKQGSNGNEIDLIQVAGKFE
;
A
#
# COMPACT_ATOMS: atom_id res chain seq x y z
N MET A 1 -48.83 29.42 8.94
CA MET A 1 -49.68 28.86 7.86
C MET A 1 -49.44 27.37 7.84
N SER A 2 -50.51 26.64 8.17
CA SER A 2 -50.49 25.20 8.43
C SER A 2 -50.67 24.45 7.10
N GLY A 3 -49.63 23.79 6.63
CA GLY A 3 -49.77 22.80 5.56
C GLY A 3 -49.64 21.40 6.18
N ARG A 4 -50.69 20.64 6.19
CA ARG A 4 -50.70 19.24 6.60
C ARG A 4 -50.06 18.38 5.50
N CYS A 5 -48.97 17.68 5.83
CA CYS A 5 -48.48 16.63 4.98
C CYS A 5 -49.39 15.39 5.12
N ALA A 6 -49.96 14.92 4.01
CA ALA A 6 -51.04 13.90 3.99
C ALA A 6 -50.56 12.45 4.17
N ARG A 7 -49.33 12.22 4.60
CA ARG A 7 -48.79 10.85 4.73
C ARG A 7 -48.18 10.48 6.08
N CYS A 8 -48.19 11.38 7.08
CA CYS A 8 -47.67 11.07 8.43
C CYS A 8 -48.74 11.25 9.47
N GLY A 9 -49.49 10.22 9.75
CA GLY A 9 -50.44 10.16 10.85
C GLY A 9 -49.67 9.94 12.17
N TYR A 10 -49.32 11.04 12.87
CA TYR A 10 -48.73 10.92 14.21
C TYR A 10 -49.78 10.48 15.20
N GLY A 11 -49.66 9.25 15.73
CA GLY A 11 -50.29 8.83 16.95
C GLY A 11 -49.71 9.59 18.16
N ARG A 12 -50.57 10.23 18.96
CA ARG A 12 -50.20 11.00 20.14
C ARG A 12 -49.43 10.11 21.14
N ILE A 13 -48.25 10.59 21.55
CA ILE A 13 -47.54 10.09 22.71
C ILE A 13 -48.30 10.60 23.95
N SER A 14 -48.75 9.71 24.80
CA SER A 14 -49.42 10.02 26.08
C SER A 14 -48.45 10.72 27.04
N GLU A 15 -48.89 11.83 27.60
CA GLU A 15 -48.16 12.64 28.56
C GLU A 15 -47.90 11.88 29.88
N PHE A 16 -46.68 11.88 30.32
CA PHE A 16 -46.30 11.65 31.72
C PHE A 16 -45.89 12.98 32.33
N SER A 17 -46.77 13.52 33.23
CA SER A 17 -46.49 14.69 34.03
C SER A 17 -46.09 14.28 35.44
N GLY A 18 -44.92 14.69 35.86
CA GLY A 18 -44.49 14.68 37.26
C GLY A 18 -43.44 15.80 37.47
N PRO A 19 -43.46 16.54 38.61
CA PRO A 19 -42.80 17.82 38.76
C PRO A 19 -41.30 17.68 39.06
N VAL A 20 -40.49 18.51 38.42
CA VAL A 20 -39.05 18.64 38.68
C VAL A 20 -38.81 19.91 39.46
N SER A 21 -38.26 19.83 40.67
CA SER A 21 -37.64 20.92 41.41
C SER A 21 -36.14 20.94 41.14
N GLY A 22 -35.62 22.14 40.84
CA GLY A 22 -34.29 22.37 40.35
C GLY A 22 -33.13 22.22 41.33
N ARG A 23 -31.96 22.18 40.77
CA ARG A 23 -30.79 23.02 41.09
C ARG A 23 -29.65 22.77 40.09
N SER A 24 -29.15 23.86 39.55
CA SER A 24 -27.94 23.95 38.71
C SER A 24 -26.70 23.79 39.60
N SER A 25 -25.74 22.99 39.16
CA SER A 25 -24.32 23.18 39.54
C SER A 25 -23.41 22.55 38.50
N ALA A 26 -22.42 23.31 38.08
CA ALA A 26 -21.36 22.96 37.11
C ALA A 26 -20.55 21.77 37.62
N LEU A 27 -20.20 20.85 36.72
CA LEU A 27 -19.25 19.79 36.98
C LEU A 27 -18.27 19.73 35.79
N SER A 28 -17.04 20.18 36.08
CA SER A 28 -15.84 19.81 35.34
C SER A 28 -15.51 18.34 35.68
N VAL A 29 -15.46 17.48 34.71
CA VAL A 29 -15.12 16.06 34.90
C VAL A 29 -13.72 15.78 34.37
N ALA A 30 -12.85 15.42 35.31
CA ALA A 30 -11.61 14.75 35.02
C ALA A 30 -11.87 13.30 34.55
N VAL A 31 -11.33 12.94 33.40
CA VAL A 31 -11.39 11.56 32.91
C VAL A 31 -10.26 10.77 33.57
N GLN A 32 -10.60 9.87 34.46
CA GLN A 32 -9.70 8.81 34.94
C GLN A 32 -10.15 7.46 34.37
N ARG A 33 -9.15 6.73 33.88
CA ARG A 33 -9.24 5.40 33.27
C ARG A 33 -9.88 4.37 34.21
N SER A 34 -10.80 3.57 33.69
CA SER A 34 -11.02 2.21 34.16
C SER A 34 -11.51 1.36 32.98
N SER A 35 -10.62 0.48 32.51
CA SER A 35 -10.96 -0.64 31.63
C SER A 35 -11.81 -1.63 32.39
N SER A 36 -13.09 -1.62 32.14
CA SER A 36 -14.00 -2.73 32.48
C SER A 36 -14.89 -2.97 31.27
N SER A 37 -14.75 -4.17 30.70
CA SER A 37 -15.61 -4.75 29.68
C SER A 37 -17.09 -4.55 30.09
N ILE A 38 -17.73 -3.54 29.48
CA ILE A 38 -19.15 -3.37 29.55
C ILE A 38 -19.75 -4.36 28.53
N SER A 39 -20.16 -5.53 29.05
CA SER A 39 -21.06 -6.40 28.32
C SER A 39 -22.38 -5.62 28.18
N LEU A 40 -22.61 -5.04 26.99
CA LEU A 40 -23.91 -4.51 26.60
C LEU A 40 -24.88 -5.66 26.67
N ALA A 41 -25.89 -5.55 27.57
CA ALA A 41 -27.02 -6.44 27.59
C ALA A 41 -27.92 -6.11 26.39
N LEU A 42 -27.50 -6.54 25.19
CA LEU A 42 -28.33 -6.55 23.99
C LEU A 42 -29.46 -7.54 24.25
N SER A 43 -30.69 -7.16 23.92
CA SER A 43 -31.82 -8.09 23.96
C SER A 43 -31.49 -9.24 23.00
N ARG A 44 -31.48 -10.48 23.50
CA ARG A 44 -31.26 -11.65 22.66
C ARG A 44 -32.57 -11.94 21.90
N LEU A 45 -32.88 -11.08 20.93
CA LEU A 45 -33.99 -11.32 20.00
C LEU A 45 -33.70 -12.58 19.16
N LYS A 46 -34.77 -13.30 18.84
CA LYS A 46 -34.73 -14.53 18.04
C LYS A 46 -35.82 -14.49 16.97
N ARG A 47 -35.61 -15.26 15.92
CA ARG A 47 -36.63 -15.50 14.90
C ARG A 47 -37.91 -15.98 15.54
N GLY A 48 -39.02 -15.34 15.21
CA GLY A 48 -40.33 -15.62 15.71
C GLY A 48 -40.76 -14.77 16.94
N ASP A 49 -39.80 -14.05 17.56
CA ASP A 49 -40.14 -13.12 18.63
C ASP A 49 -41.10 -12.04 18.12
N VAL A 50 -41.94 -11.55 19.01
CA VAL A 50 -42.91 -10.49 18.69
C VAL A 50 -42.66 -9.28 19.55
N LEU A 51 -42.67 -8.10 18.91
CA LEU A 51 -42.45 -6.82 19.53
C LEU A 51 -43.71 -5.96 19.44
N ARG A 52 -43.77 -4.90 20.31
CA ARG A 52 -44.86 -3.92 20.35
C ARG A 52 -46.22 -4.58 20.50
N GLN A 53 -46.39 -5.36 21.57
CA GLN A 53 -47.66 -6.06 21.93
C GLN A 53 -48.17 -6.99 20.80
N GLY A 54 -47.25 -7.62 20.07
CA GLY A 54 -47.58 -8.58 19.01
C GLY A 54 -47.70 -8.02 17.60
N ARG A 55 -47.48 -6.70 17.42
CA ARG A 55 -47.58 -6.09 16.07
C ARG A 55 -46.48 -6.54 15.13
N TYR A 56 -45.23 -6.63 15.60
CA TYR A 56 -44.10 -6.97 14.72
C TYR A 56 -43.57 -8.36 15.04
N ARG A 57 -43.59 -9.25 14.05
CA ARG A 57 -43.00 -10.61 14.16
C ARG A 57 -41.66 -10.69 13.42
N LEU A 58 -40.62 -11.01 14.16
CA LEU A 58 -39.26 -11.13 13.59
C LEU A 58 -39.14 -12.38 12.70
N LEU A 59 -38.58 -12.19 11.50
CA LEU A 59 -38.37 -13.23 10.52
C LEU A 59 -36.91 -13.68 10.45
N GLU A 60 -36.00 -12.74 10.28
CA GLU A 60 -34.58 -12.98 9.97
C GLU A 60 -33.76 -11.79 10.52
N GLU A 61 -32.61 -12.09 11.08
CA GLU A 61 -31.63 -11.06 11.45
C GLU A 61 -30.92 -10.57 10.20
N LEU A 62 -30.87 -9.26 10.02
CA LEU A 62 -30.17 -8.60 8.94
C LEU A 62 -28.78 -8.22 9.41
N MET A 63 -27.77 -8.58 8.61
CA MET A 63 -26.40 -8.17 8.86
C MET A 63 -26.28 -6.66 8.72
N LEU A 64 -25.92 -5.99 9.82
CA LEU A 64 -25.62 -4.57 9.78
C LEU A 64 -24.23 -4.35 9.16
N PRO A 65 -24.06 -3.23 8.43
CA PRO A 65 -22.75 -2.80 7.98
C PRO A 65 -21.76 -2.69 9.14
N GLU A 66 -20.49 -2.96 8.88
CA GLU A 66 -19.45 -3.00 9.91
C GLU A 66 -19.31 -1.70 10.67
N ASN A 67 -19.45 -0.53 9.99
CA ASN A 67 -19.46 0.79 10.63
C ASN A 67 -20.68 1.05 11.53
N GLN A 68 -21.67 0.16 11.51
CA GLN A 68 -22.88 0.22 12.32
C GLN A 68 -22.96 -0.95 13.33
N GLN A 69 -22.02 -1.87 13.32
CA GLN A 69 -21.92 -2.92 14.34
C GLN A 69 -21.70 -2.28 15.72
N GLY A 70 -22.33 -2.83 16.73
CA GLY A 70 -22.35 -2.25 18.09
C GLY A 70 -23.35 -1.12 18.30
N GLN A 71 -24.08 -0.68 17.27
CA GLN A 71 -25.18 0.29 17.41
C GLN A 71 -26.54 -0.39 17.65
N GLY A 72 -26.57 -1.72 17.78
CA GLY A 72 -27.74 -2.56 17.94
C GLY A 72 -27.84 -3.66 16.91
N THR A 73 -28.99 -4.32 16.82
CA THR A 73 -29.29 -5.35 15.82
C THR A 73 -30.33 -4.85 14.80
N ALA A 74 -30.39 -5.49 13.65
CA ALA A 74 -31.39 -5.24 12.63
C ALA A 74 -32.13 -6.53 12.29
N TRP A 75 -33.45 -6.44 12.13
CA TRP A 75 -34.32 -7.59 11.84
C TRP A 75 -35.29 -7.29 10.71
N LEU A 76 -35.40 -8.22 9.76
CA LEU A 76 -36.55 -8.27 8.88
C LEU A 76 -37.76 -8.78 9.67
N ALA A 77 -38.87 -8.09 9.57
CA ALA A 77 -40.08 -8.46 10.27
C ALA A 77 -41.34 -8.27 9.41
N ILE A 78 -42.45 -8.86 9.85
CA ILE A 78 -43.77 -8.61 9.29
C ILE A 78 -44.57 -7.74 10.25
N ASP A 79 -45.20 -6.69 9.74
CA ASP A 79 -46.25 -6.01 10.45
C ASP A 79 -47.52 -6.86 10.41
N THR A 80 -47.97 -7.37 11.57
CA THR A 80 -49.16 -8.23 11.66
C THR A 80 -50.46 -7.49 11.37
N GLN A 81 -50.44 -6.14 11.39
CA GLN A 81 -51.57 -5.30 10.98
C GLN A 81 -51.64 -5.11 9.46
N SER A 82 -50.49 -5.24 8.80
CA SER A 82 -50.36 -5.22 7.33
C SER A 82 -49.49 -6.40 6.86
N PRO A 83 -50.02 -7.64 6.86
CA PRO A 83 -49.19 -8.87 6.66
C PRO A 83 -48.48 -8.97 5.32
N SER A 84 -48.87 -8.17 4.32
CA SER A 84 -48.20 -8.05 3.03
C SER A 84 -46.95 -7.16 3.07
N GLU A 85 -46.79 -6.33 4.11
CA GLU A 85 -45.72 -5.35 4.23
C GLU A 85 -44.60 -5.92 5.11
N ARG A 86 -43.39 -5.89 4.58
CA ARG A 86 -42.17 -6.21 5.32
C ARG A 86 -41.61 -4.91 5.90
N VAL A 87 -41.02 -5.01 7.07
CA VAL A 87 -40.38 -3.86 7.76
C VAL A 87 -39.01 -4.28 8.26
N ILE A 88 -38.13 -3.28 8.40
CA ILE A 88 -36.83 -3.43 9.05
C ILE A 88 -36.98 -2.89 10.46
N ILE A 89 -36.72 -3.70 11.48
CA ILE A 89 -36.66 -3.26 12.86
C ILE A 89 -35.21 -3.13 13.29
N ARG A 90 -34.80 -1.93 13.64
CA ARG A 90 -33.49 -1.63 14.16
C ARG A 90 -33.52 -1.36 15.64
N GLU A 91 -32.76 -2.15 16.39
CA GLU A 91 -32.47 -1.89 17.80
C GLU A 91 -31.47 -0.73 17.90
N VAL A 92 -31.68 0.21 18.81
CA VAL A 92 -30.78 1.32 19.08
C VAL A 92 -30.04 1.06 20.38
N ALA A 93 -28.72 0.76 20.24
CA ALA A 93 -27.87 0.56 21.42
C ALA A 93 -27.29 1.88 21.91
N PHE A 94 -27.33 2.08 23.23
CA PHE A 94 -26.77 3.26 23.87
C PHE A 94 -25.62 2.87 24.80
N PRO A 95 -24.45 3.49 24.67
CA PRO A 95 -23.32 3.21 25.56
C PRO A 95 -23.46 3.77 26.98
N GLY A 96 -24.66 4.19 27.37
CA GLY A 96 -24.98 4.80 28.67
C GLY A 96 -26.00 5.92 28.52
N GLY A 97 -26.29 6.64 29.58
CA GLY A 97 -27.20 7.78 29.59
C GLY A 97 -28.48 7.52 30.35
N THR A 98 -29.17 8.61 30.80
CA THR A 98 -30.46 8.54 31.44
C THR A 98 -31.59 8.18 30.46
N PRO A 99 -32.74 7.66 30.88
CA PRO A 99 -33.87 7.40 29.99
C PRO A 99 -34.31 8.62 29.18
N VAL A 100 -34.19 9.82 29.73
CA VAL A 100 -34.50 11.09 29.06
C VAL A 100 -33.50 11.41 27.94
N ASP A 101 -32.20 11.13 28.16
CA ASP A 101 -31.19 11.34 27.15
C ASP A 101 -31.37 10.35 25.99
N LYS A 102 -31.68 9.09 26.29
CA LYS A 102 -31.96 8.05 25.28
C LYS A 102 -33.17 8.43 24.42
N GLU A 103 -34.27 8.86 25.03
CA GLU A 103 -35.48 9.31 24.31
C GLU A 103 -35.19 10.51 23.41
N ARG A 104 -34.39 11.49 23.88
CA ARG A 104 -34.01 12.66 23.09
C ARG A 104 -33.20 12.23 21.84
N VAL A 105 -32.26 11.32 22.00
CA VAL A 105 -31.44 10.78 20.87
C VAL A 105 -32.33 10.03 19.89
N VAL A 106 -33.19 9.14 20.34
CA VAL A 106 -34.11 8.39 19.47
C VAL A 106 -35.04 9.32 18.69
N ARG A 107 -35.55 10.37 19.35
CA ARG A 107 -36.37 11.39 18.68
C ARG A 107 -35.59 12.14 17.61
N SER A 108 -34.32 12.49 17.87
CA SER A 108 -33.42 13.12 16.87
C SER A 108 -33.18 12.20 15.70
N ILE A 109 -32.92 10.90 15.93
CA ILE A 109 -32.77 9.90 14.85
C ILE A 109 -34.08 9.81 14.05
N GLY A 110 -35.24 9.73 14.70
CA GLY A 110 -36.52 9.66 14.01
C GLY A 110 -36.82 10.89 13.14
N THR A 111 -36.49 12.11 13.60
CA THR A 111 -36.62 13.33 12.80
C THR A 111 -35.74 13.27 11.56
N ARG A 112 -34.46 12.88 11.70
CA ARG A 112 -33.50 12.75 10.61
C ARG A 112 -33.94 11.72 9.58
N LEU A 113 -34.39 10.55 10.00
CA LEU A 113 -34.90 9.52 9.10
C LEU A 113 -36.16 9.97 8.36
N ALA A 114 -37.02 10.73 9.00
CA ALA A 114 -38.21 11.31 8.36
C ALA A 114 -37.82 12.39 7.30
N GLU A 115 -36.75 13.12 7.53
CA GLU A 115 -36.20 14.06 6.54
C GLU A 115 -35.58 13.31 5.34
N LEU A 116 -34.76 12.28 5.56
CA LEU A 116 -34.17 11.46 4.49
C LEU A 116 -35.25 10.73 3.67
N ALA A 117 -36.28 10.23 4.31
CA ALA A 117 -37.42 9.56 3.66
C ALA A 117 -38.23 10.44 2.72
N GLN A 118 -37.98 11.76 2.67
CA GLN A 118 -38.53 12.61 1.62
C GLN A 118 -37.99 12.24 0.23
N HIS A 119 -36.83 11.62 0.16
CA HIS A 119 -36.29 11.06 -1.08
C HIS A 119 -36.74 9.59 -1.22
N PRO A 120 -37.35 9.19 -2.33
CA PRO A 120 -37.98 7.87 -2.49
C PRO A 120 -37.01 6.68 -2.53
N GLY A 121 -35.71 6.92 -2.56
CA GLY A 121 -34.68 5.90 -2.49
C GLY A 121 -34.24 5.52 -1.06
N PHE A 122 -34.75 6.22 -0.03
CA PHE A 122 -34.52 5.83 1.35
C PHE A 122 -35.77 5.18 1.97
N PRO A 123 -35.59 4.16 2.83
CA PRO A 123 -36.69 3.53 3.56
C PRO A 123 -37.49 4.54 4.40
N ALA A 124 -38.81 4.51 4.31
CA ALA A 124 -39.66 5.37 5.10
C ALA A 124 -39.70 4.95 6.58
N LEU A 125 -39.73 5.92 7.50
CA LEU A 125 -39.90 5.68 8.92
C LEU A 125 -41.37 5.31 9.17
N THR A 126 -41.64 4.08 9.69
CA THR A 126 -43.00 3.57 9.95
C THR A 126 -43.35 3.75 11.41
N ASP A 127 -42.38 3.52 12.33
CA ASP A 127 -42.70 3.53 13.77
C ASP A 127 -41.42 3.72 14.61
N VAL A 128 -41.61 4.20 15.85
CA VAL A 128 -40.57 4.30 16.88
C VAL A 128 -41.18 3.93 18.21
N PHE A 129 -40.60 2.97 18.91
CA PHE A 129 -41.15 2.56 20.23
C PHE A 129 -40.04 2.08 21.18
N GLY A 130 -40.31 2.14 22.46
CA GLY A 130 -39.49 1.56 23.53
C GLY A 130 -40.15 0.33 24.12
N GLU A 131 -39.41 -0.76 24.31
CA GLU A 131 -39.85 -1.97 25.01
C GLU A 131 -38.67 -2.55 25.82
N ARG A 132 -38.87 -2.83 27.11
CA ARG A 132 -37.86 -3.41 28.02
C ARG A 132 -36.55 -2.64 28.07
N GLU A 133 -36.65 -1.29 28.18
CA GLU A 133 -35.51 -0.35 28.19
C GLU A 133 -34.70 -0.27 26.89
N VAL A 134 -35.16 -0.94 25.84
CA VAL A 134 -34.59 -0.91 24.51
C VAL A 134 -35.49 -0.08 23.59
N TYR A 135 -34.88 0.70 22.70
CA TYR A 135 -35.61 1.47 21.69
C TYR A 135 -35.47 0.82 20.34
N TYR A 136 -36.58 0.81 19.61
CA TYR A 136 -36.65 0.24 18.27
C TYR A 136 -37.12 1.28 17.27
N ILE A 137 -36.52 1.29 16.12
CA ILE A 137 -36.88 2.09 14.95
C ILE A 137 -37.36 1.13 13.87
N VAL A 138 -38.54 1.38 13.33
CA VAL A 138 -39.16 0.55 12.30
C VAL A 138 -39.15 1.32 10.99
N LEU A 139 -38.55 0.73 9.97
CA LEU A 139 -38.45 1.28 8.63
C LEU A 139 -39.19 0.37 7.66
N GLU A 140 -39.76 0.95 6.59
CA GLU A 140 -40.31 0.20 5.48
C GLU A 140 -39.17 -0.64 4.81
N TYR A 141 -39.46 -1.88 4.41
CA TYR A 141 -38.58 -2.65 3.57
C TYR A 141 -38.92 -2.37 2.10
N PRO A 142 -38.05 -1.74 1.29
CA PRO A 142 -38.36 -1.42 -0.09
C PRO A 142 -38.73 -2.66 -0.92
N GLU A 143 -39.74 -2.54 -1.76
CA GLU A 143 -40.11 -3.63 -2.66
C GLU A 143 -39.02 -3.89 -3.68
N GLY A 144 -38.59 -5.16 -3.82
CA GLY A 144 -37.58 -5.55 -4.79
C GLY A 144 -36.65 -6.66 -4.31
N GLU A 145 -35.55 -6.79 -4.97
CA GLU A 145 -34.48 -7.74 -4.62
C GLU A 145 -33.11 -7.02 -4.54
N SER A 146 -32.18 -7.57 -3.77
CA SER A 146 -30.85 -6.97 -3.69
C SER A 146 -30.16 -7.01 -5.04
N LEU A 147 -29.31 -5.98 -5.31
CA LEU A 147 -28.50 -5.95 -6.53
C LEU A 147 -27.62 -7.21 -6.64
N ALA A 148 -27.15 -7.75 -5.51
CA ALA A 148 -26.42 -9.03 -5.48
C ALA A 148 -27.28 -10.19 -6.03
N SER A 149 -28.57 -10.23 -5.73
CA SER A 149 -29.51 -11.23 -6.26
C SER A 149 -29.77 -11.02 -7.76
N VAL A 150 -29.91 -9.76 -8.18
CA VAL A 150 -30.04 -9.39 -9.60
C VAL A 150 -28.81 -9.85 -10.37
N LEU A 151 -27.60 -9.56 -9.88
CA LEU A 151 -26.34 -9.97 -10.53
C LEU A 151 -26.26 -11.49 -10.66
N ARG A 152 -26.51 -12.23 -9.58
CA ARG A 152 -26.52 -13.71 -9.65
C ARG A 152 -27.49 -14.26 -10.69
N ARG A 153 -28.71 -13.70 -10.76
CA ARG A 153 -29.73 -14.10 -11.72
C ARG A 153 -29.39 -13.74 -13.16
N GLN A 154 -28.62 -12.67 -13.38
CA GLN A 154 -28.23 -12.17 -14.71
C GLN A 154 -26.87 -12.72 -15.19
N GLY A 155 -26.30 -13.70 -14.51
CA GLY A 155 -25.03 -14.32 -14.92
C GLY A 155 -23.79 -13.55 -14.49
N GLY A 156 -23.88 -12.70 -13.46
CA GLY A 156 -22.79 -12.02 -12.80
C GLY A 156 -22.63 -10.54 -13.16
N SER A 157 -23.05 -10.10 -14.35
CA SER A 157 -22.89 -8.70 -14.78
C SER A 157 -24.15 -8.12 -15.41
N LEU A 158 -24.21 -6.80 -15.51
CA LEU A 158 -25.31 -6.03 -16.10
C LEU A 158 -24.80 -5.16 -17.25
N PRO A 159 -25.68 -4.79 -18.22
CA PRO A 159 -25.33 -3.86 -19.28
C PRO A 159 -24.90 -2.49 -18.72
N GLU A 160 -23.85 -1.90 -19.29
CA GLU A 160 -23.27 -0.62 -18.86
C GLU A 160 -24.30 0.49 -18.62
N ARG A 161 -25.27 0.65 -19.52
CA ARG A 161 -26.33 1.67 -19.38
C ARG A 161 -27.17 1.47 -18.12
N VAL A 162 -27.46 0.23 -17.74
CA VAL A 162 -28.21 -0.07 -16.53
C VAL A 162 -27.36 0.26 -15.30
N VAL A 163 -26.08 -0.11 -15.32
CA VAL A 163 -25.13 0.18 -14.25
C VAL A 163 -24.91 1.68 -14.09
N ALA A 164 -24.78 2.42 -15.19
CA ALA A 164 -24.65 3.88 -15.16
C ALA A 164 -25.90 4.54 -14.57
N GLU A 165 -27.10 4.06 -14.92
CA GLU A 165 -28.35 4.61 -14.36
C GLU A 165 -28.48 4.32 -12.85
N TYR A 166 -28.12 3.10 -12.41
CA TYR A 166 -28.10 2.78 -10.99
C TYR A 166 -27.06 3.64 -10.24
N GLY A 167 -25.87 3.81 -10.82
CA GLY A 167 -24.83 4.67 -10.27
C GLY A 167 -25.31 6.12 -10.12
N ARG A 168 -25.98 6.66 -11.12
CA ARG A 168 -26.56 8.01 -11.08
C ARG A 168 -27.57 8.18 -9.93
N GLN A 169 -28.51 7.24 -9.80
CA GLN A 169 -29.51 7.27 -8.71
C GLN A 169 -28.85 7.11 -7.33
N LEU A 170 -27.81 6.31 -7.22
CA LEU A 170 -27.03 6.18 -5.98
C LEU A 170 -26.29 7.47 -5.65
N CYS A 171 -25.73 8.17 -6.64
CA CYS A 171 -25.13 9.49 -6.43
C CYS A 171 -26.16 10.51 -5.90
N GLU A 172 -27.40 10.50 -6.41
CA GLU A 172 -28.46 11.36 -5.86
C GLU A 172 -28.70 11.08 -4.34
N LEU A 173 -28.72 9.79 -3.94
CA LEU A 173 -28.89 9.42 -2.53
C LEU A 173 -27.67 9.82 -1.68
N LEU A 174 -26.46 9.60 -2.19
CA LEU A 174 -25.23 9.97 -1.49
C LEU A 174 -25.09 11.49 -1.34
N SER A 175 -25.55 12.28 -2.33
CA SER A 175 -25.58 13.74 -2.23
C SER A 175 -26.50 14.19 -1.07
N VAL A 176 -27.67 13.57 -0.91
CA VAL A 176 -28.56 13.87 0.22
C VAL A 176 -27.89 13.57 1.57
N LEU A 177 -27.10 12.49 1.68
CA LEU A 177 -26.36 12.18 2.90
C LEU A 177 -25.20 13.17 3.14
N ALA A 178 -24.44 13.50 2.12
CA ALA A 178 -23.28 14.39 2.21
C ALA A 178 -23.69 15.85 2.53
N ASP A 179 -24.85 16.32 2.03
CA ASP A 179 -25.36 17.67 2.26
C ASP A 179 -26.03 17.84 3.64
N HIS A 180 -26.25 16.74 4.37
CA HIS A 180 -26.83 16.79 5.72
C HIS A 180 -25.85 17.49 6.69
N GLN A 181 -26.39 18.17 7.71
CA GLN A 181 -25.60 18.87 8.73
C GLN A 181 -25.76 18.23 10.13
N PRO A 182 -24.73 17.58 10.70
CA PRO A 182 -23.43 17.24 10.09
C PRO A 182 -23.57 16.20 8.98
N PRO A 183 -22.60 16.10 8.05
CA PRO A 183 -22.63 15.12 6.98
C PRO A 183 -22.82 13.69 7.48
N LEU A 184 -23.63 12.91 6.78
CA LEU A 184 -23.84 11.49 7.02
C LEU A 184 -23.07 10.68 5.99
N VAL A 185 -22.48 9.59 6.43
CA VAL A 185 -21.77 8.66 5.56
C VAL A 185 -22.43 7.29 5.71
N HIS A 186 -22.83 6.68 4.61
CA HIS A 186 -23.42 5.36 4.62
C HIS A 186 -22.39 4.30 5.06
N GLY A 187 -21.18 4.37 4.51
CA GLY A 187 -20.01 3.60 4.89
C GLY A 187 -20.06 2.12 4.53
N SER A 188 -21.04 1.68 3.73
CA SER A 188 -21.14 0.29 3.28
C SER A 188 -21.98 0.15 2.02
N ILE A 189 -21.60 0.87 0.98
CA ILE A 189 -22.21 0.73 -0.34
C ILE A 189 -21.71 -0.54 -0.99
N ASN A 190 -22.61 -1.50 -1.22
CA ASN A 190 -22.31 -2.78 -1.85
C ASN A 190 -23.59 -3.41 -2.45
N PRO A 191 -23.49 -4.46 -3.27
CA PRO A 191 -24.67 -5.06 -3.91
C PRO A 191 -25.73 -5.63 -2.97
N ASP A 192 -25.40 -5.95 -1.70
CA ASP A 192 -26.36 -6.49 -0.74
C ASP A 192 -27.16 -5.38 -0.07
N THR A 193 -26.63 -4.14 0.01
CA THR A 193 -27.30 -2.98 0.62
C THR A 193 -28.14 -2.16 -0.34
N ILE A 194 -28.14 -2.51 -1.62
CA ILE A 194 -28.90 -1.83 -2.69
C ILE A 194 -30.06 -2.71 -3.12
N ILE A 195 -31.28 -2.20 -3.02
CA ILE A 195 -32.48 -2.89 -3.48
C ILE A 195 -32.90 -2.34 -4.86
N VAL A 196 -33.09 -3.24 -5.80
CA VAL A 196 -33.58 -2.94 -7.15
C VAL A 196 -35.06 -3.23 -7.19
N SER A 197 -35.89 -2.24 -7.58
CA SER A 197 -37.35 -2.39 -7.71
C SER A 197 -37.74 -3.48 -8.71
N PRO A 198 -38.97 -4.06 -8.61
CA PRO A 198 -39.42 -5.12 -9.50
C PRO A 198 -39.38 -4.77 -10.99
N GLY A 199 -39.49 -3.49 -11.32
CA GLY A 199 -39.36 -2.98 -12.69
C GLY A 199 -37.92 -2.78 -13.17
N GLY A 200 -36.92 -2.93 -12.31
CA GLY A 200 -35.50 -2.74 -12.63
C GLY A 200 -35.09 -1.28 -12.94
N ASN A 201 -35.95 -0.30 -12.65
CA ASN A 201 -35.75 1.09 -13.03
C ASN A 201 -35.45 2.04 -11.86
N ARG A 202 -35.50 1.55 -10.62
CA ARG A 202 -35.21 2.30 -9.40
C ARG A 202 -34.34 1.50 -8.46
N VAL A 203 -33.50 2.20 -7.72
CA VAL A 203 -32.73 1.63 -6.62
C VAL A 203 -33.07 2.33 -5.30
N SER A 204 -33.00 1.58 -4.21
CA SER A 204 -33.15 2.07 -2.85
C SER A 204 -31.96 1.61 -2.01
N LEU A 205 -31.57 2.42 -1.04
CA LEU A 205 -30.41 2.16 -0.20
C LEU A 205 -30.85 1.75 1.21
N LEU A 206 -30.45 0.54 1.65
CA LEU A 206 -30.72 0.03 2.98
C LEU A 206 -29.70 0.57 4.01
N HIS A 207 -29.99 0.35 5.28
CA HIS A 207 -29.07 0.59 6.40
C HIS A 207 -28.58 2.04 6.53
N VAL A 208 -29.50 2.99 6.38
CA VAL A 208 -29.23 4.42 6.61
C VAL A 208 -28.58 4.62 7.99
N PRO A 209 -27.49 5.39 8.11
CA PRO A 209 -26.78 5.58 9.36
C PRO A 209 -27.62 6.38 10.39
N PHE A 210 -27.63 5.91 11.64
CA PHE A 210 -28.31 6.59 12.72
C PHE A 210 -27.49 7.69 13.37
N PHE A 211 -26.18 7.55 13.34
CA PHE A 211 -25.22 8.45 13.96
C PHE A 211 -24.23 8.96 12.92
N PRO A 212 -23.70 10.17 13.11
CA PRO A 212 -22.55 10.62 12.33
C PRO A 212 -21.40 9.61 12.49
N PRO A 213 -20.51 9.52 11.51
CA PRO A 213 -19.38 8.62 11.60
C PRO A 213 -18.56 8.90 12.86
N ARG A 214 -18.25 7.85 13.61
CA ARG A 214 -17.33 7.89 14.74
C ARG A 214 -16.06 7.19 14.31
N GLU A 215 -14.93 7.64 14.82
CA GLU A 215 -13.68 6.89 14.73
C GLU A 215 -13.91 5.47 15.25
N LEU A 216 -13.70 4.50 14.40
CA LEU A 216 -13.93 3.10 14.71
C LEU A 216 -12.70 2.54 15.40
N HIS A 217 -12.76 2.36 16.71
CA HIS A 217 -11.63 1.90 17.52
C HIS A 217 -11.32 0.40 17.44
N ASN A 218 -12.07 -0.39 16.66
CA ASN A 218 -11.82 -1.84 16.51
C ASN A 218 -11.91 -2.22 15.04
N ALA A 219 -10.76 -2.22 14.39
CA ALA A 219 -10.61 -2.48 12.94
C ALA A 219 -10.27 -3.96 12.61
N GLU A 220 -10.58 -4.91 13.49
CA GLU A 220 -9.98 -6.25 13.46
C GLU A 220 -10.43 -7.21 12.35
N ASP A 221 -11.37 -6.85 11.46
CA ASP A 221 -11.78 -7.79 10.40
C ASP A 221 -12.36 -7.13 9.12
N LYS A 222 -11.98 -5.90 8.82
CA LYS A 222 -12.67 -5.05 7.82
C LYS A 222 -12.19 -5.21 6.37
N THR A 223 -11.11 -5.90 6.15
CA THR A 223 -10.54 -6.09 4.79
C THR A 223 -11.32 -7.12 3.95
N SER A 224 -12.23 -7.88 4.57
CA SER A 224 -12.96 -8.96 3.91
C SER A 224 -14.14 -8.49 3.04
N SER A 225 -14.61 -7.24 3.16
CA SER A 225 -15.82 -6.84 2.42
C SER A 225 -15.56 -6.48 0.95
N GLY A 226 -14.33 -6.17 0.55
CA GLY A 226 -13.95 -5.82 -0.82
C GLY A 226 -14.50 -4.48 -1.34
N TYR A 227 -15.53 -3.92 -0.70
CA TYR A 227 -16.20 -2.66 -1.09
C TYR A 227 -15.85 -1.51 -0.15
N ILE A 228 -15.17 -1.78 0.95
CA ILE A 228 -14.76 -0.77 1.94
C ILE A 228 -13.60 0.03 1.40
N ALA A 229 -13.64 1.35 1.58
CA ALA A 229 -12.56 2.23 1.18
C ALA A 229 -11.30 2.05 2.07
N PRO A 230 -10.09 2.31 1.55
CA PRO A 230 -8.84 2.14 2.31
C PRO A 230 -8.80 2.92 3.63
N GLU A 231 -9.32 4.14 3.65
CA GLU A 231 -9.42 4.97 4.85
C GLU A 231 -10.41 4.40 5.88
N GLN A 232 -11.49 3.74 5.44
CA GLN A 232 -12.41 3.06 6.34
C GLN A 232 -11.76 1.86 7.04
N ALA A 233 -10.89 1.15 6.35
CA ALA A 233 -10.09 0.08 6.95
C ALA A 233 -9.17 0.60 8.08
N ARG A 234 -8.82 1.90 8.04
CA ARG A 234 -8.06 2.60 9.09
C ARG A 234 -8.95 3.27 10.15
N GLY A 235 -10.26 3.10 10.08
CA GLY A 235 -11.22 3.69 11.02
C GLY A 235 -11.71 5.09 10.65
N ILE A 236 -11.25 5.67 9.54
CA ILE A 236 -11.68 6.98 9.06
C ILE A 236 -12.86 6.79 8.10
N VAL A 237 -13.99 7.47 8.36
CA VAL A 237 -15.20 7.36 7.55
C VAL A 237 -15.59 8.75 7.08
N GLU A 238 -15.49 9.00 5.78
CA GLU A 238 -15.74 10.28 5.13
C GLU A 238 -16.76 10.12 3.99
N PRO A 239 -17.43 11.18 3.51
CA PRO A 239 -18.34 11.09 2.36
C PRO A 239 -17.71 10.48 1.12
N GLU A 240 -16.42 10.73 0.89
CA GLU A 240 -15.64 10.21 -0.21
C GLU A 240 -15.41 8.69 -0.12
N SER A 241 -15.58 8.11 1.07
CA SER A 241 -15.53 6.66 1.26
C SER A 241 -16.73 5.97 0.60
N ASP A 242 -17.89 6.62 0.59
CA ASP A 242 -19.07 6.11 -0.11
C ASP A 242 -18.90 6.12 -1.64
N LEU A 243 -18.12 7.07 -2.17
CA LEU A 243 -17.79 7.11 -3.61
C LEU A 243 -16.90 5.92 -4.01
N TYR A 244 -15.98 5.51 -3.14
CA TYR A 244 -15.19 4.29 -3.38
C TYR A 244 -16.08 3.04 -3.36
N GLY A 245 -16.92 2.89 -2.34
CA GLY A 245 -17.86 1.77 -2.24
C GLY A 245 -18.81 1.70 -3.43
N LEU A 246 -19.27 2.87 -3.92
CA LEU A 246 -20.05 2.97 -5.15
C LEU A 246 -19.24 2.54 -6.36
N GLY A 247 -18.00 3.01 -6.52
CA GLY A 247 -17.11 2.60 -7.60
C GLY A 247 -16.88 1.10 -7.64
N ALA A 248 -16.61 0.47 -6.48
CA ALA A 248 -16.44 -0.97 -6.36
C ALA A 248 -17.72 -1.75 -6.72
N THR A 249 -18.86 -1.23 -6.30
CA THR A 249 -20.18 -1.80 -6.63
C THR A 249 -20.48 -1.74 -8.13
N LEU A 250 -20.25 -0.59 -8.79
CA LEU A 250 -20.46 -0.43 -10.21
C LEU A 250 -19.45 -1.26 -11.02
N HIS A 251 -18.20 -1.34 -10.56
CA HIS A 251 -17.19 -2.21 -11.17
C HIS A 251 -17.65 -3.67 -11.14
N HIS A 252 -18.07 -4.19 -9.97
CA HIS A 252 -18.64 -5.54 -9.89
C HIS A 252 -19.86 -5.68 -10.81
N ALA A 253 -20.79 -4.73 -10.79
CA ALA A 253 -22.02 -4.82 -11.57
C ALA A 253 -21.78 -4.86 -13.09
N VAL A 254 -20.75 -4.18 -13.61
CA VAL A 254 -20.47 -4.14 -15.06
C VAL A 254 -19.51 -5.25 -15.52
N THR A 255 -18.67 -5.78 -14.62
CA THR A 255 -17.65 -6.78 -14.98
C THR A 255 -17.98 -8.19 -14.52
N GLY A 256 -18.81 -8.36 -13.49
CA GLY A 256 -19.02 -9.63 -12.80
C GLY A 256 -17.89 -9.99 -11.81
N PHE A 257 -16.93 -9.11 -11.60
CA PHE A 257 -15.83 -9.33 -10.68
C PHE A 257 -16.26 -8.97 -9.25
N ASP A 258 -16.44 -9.98 -8.39
CA ASP A 258 -16.75 -9.78 -6.98
C ASP A 258 -15.46 -9.50 -6.18
N PRO A 259 -15.27 -8.29 -5.64
CA PRO A 259 -14.03 -7.95 -4.94
C PRO A 259 -13.87 -8.69 -3.58
N ARG A 260 -14.93 -9.31 -3.03
CA ARG A 260 -14.86 -10.11 -1.80
C ARG A 260 -14.06 -11.40 -1.96
N GLU A 261 -14.01 -11.92 -3.18
CA GLU A 261 -13.28 -13.15 -3.51
C GLU A 261 -11.81 -12.91 -3.82
N ARG A 262 -11.33 -11.67 -3.66
CA ARG A 262 -10.03 -11.23 -4.12
C ARG A 262 -9.29 -10.41 -3.06
N THR A 263 -8.06 -10.05 -3.37
CA THR A 263 -7.25 -9.16 -2.53
C THR A 263 -7.99 -7.84 -2.30
N ALA A 264 -8.00 -7.35 -1.06
CA ALA A 264 -8.63 -6.08 -0.71
C ALA A 264 -8.08 -4.93 -1.59
N PHE A 265 -8.96 -4.01 -1.99
CA PHE A 265 -8.66 -2.82 -2.80
C PHE A 265 -8.17 -3.12 -4.23
N PHE A 266 -8.21 -4.36 -4.67
CA PHE A 266 -7.79 -4.74 -6.02
C PHE A 266 -8.99 -4.76 -6.98
N HIS A 267 -8.99 -3.86 -7.97
CA HIS A 267 -9.99 -3.77 -9.03
C HIS A 267 -9.29 -3.76 -10.40
N PRO A 268 -9.24 -4.89 -11.12
CA PRO A 268 -8.63 -4.94 -12.45
C PRO A 268 -9.31 -3.97 -13.42
N PRO A 269 -8.63 -3.49 -14.48
CA PRO A 269 -9.25 -2.65 -15.50
C PRO A 269 -10.54 -3.28 -16.02
N ALA A 270 -11.65 -2.51 -15.98
CA ALA A 270 -12.98 -3.05 -16.28
C ALA A 270 -13.08 -3.62 -17.70
N ARG A 271 -12.45 -2.96 -18.69
CA ARG A 271 -12.42 -3.40 -20.08
C ARG A 271 -11.61 -4.68 -20.33
N ARG A 272 -10.68 -5.00 -19.43
CA ARG A 272 -9.94 -6.27 -19.47
C ARG A 272 -10.85 -7.45 -19.07
N LEU A 273 -11.77 -7.23 -18.13
CA LEU A 273 -12.72 -8.21 -17.63
C LEU A 273 -13.94 -8.32 -18.55
N ASN A 274 -14.45 -7.17 -19.00
CA ASN A 274 -15.58 -7.06 -19.92
C ASN A 274 -15.27 -6.07 -21.04
N PRO A 275 -14.84 -6.54 -22.24
CA PRO A 275 -14.52 -5.67 -23.38
C PRO A 275 -15.69 -4.80 -23.89
N ALA A 276 -16.93 -5.08 -23.47
CA ALA A 276 -18.10 -4.27 -23.82
C ALA A 276 -18.20 -2.96 -23.01
N VAL A 277 -17.40 -2.82 -21.95
CA VAL A 277 -17.32 -1.58 -21.16
C VAL A 277 -16.66 -0.48 -21.98
N SER A 278 -17.29 0.70 -22.00
CA SER A 278 -16.78 1.86 -22.72
C SER A 278 -15.51 2.43 -22.03
N PRO A 279 -14.61 3.11 -22.78
CA PRO A 279 -13.48 3.80 -22.18
C PRO A 279 -13.92 4.83 -21.11
N ARG A 280 -15.04 5.50 -21.33
CA ARG A 280 -15.56 6.50 -20.40
C ARG A 280 -16.04 5.90 -19.08
N MET A 281 -16.72 4.77 -19.12
CA MET A 281 -17.11 4.05 -17.90
C MET A 281 -15.86 3.57 -17.12
N GLU A 282 -14.86 3.06 -17.81
CA GLU A 282 -13.60 2.66 -17.17
C GLU A 282 -12.91 3.84 -16.49
N GLU A 283 -12.86 5.03 -17.11
CA GLU A 283 -12.33 6.26 -16.51
C GLU A 283 -13.07 6.63 -15.21
N ILE A 284 -14.42 6.58 -15.22
CA ILE A 284 -15.25 6.85 -14.04
C ILE A 284 -14.90 5.86 -12.91
N LEU A 285 -14.83 4.58 -13.23
CA LEU A 285 -14.52 3.54 -12.25
C LEU A 285 -13.10 3.70 -11.69
N VAL A 286 -12.11 3.96 -12.55
CA VAL A 286 -10.73 4.21 -12.14
C VAL A 286 -10.63 5.42 -11.22
N GLN A 287 -11.36 6.51 -11.49
CA GLN A 287 -11.35 7.70 -10.64
C GLN A 287 -12.03 7.43 -9.30
N ALA A 288 -13.19 6.77 -9.27
CA ALA A 288 -13.91 6.46 -8.04
C ALA A 288 -13.13 5.49 -7.13
N LEU A 289 -12.35 4.57 -7.72
CA LEU A 289 -11.58 3.53 -7.02
C LEU A 289 -10.15 3.96 -6.63
N ARG A 290 -9.81 5.24 -6.80
CA ARG A 290 -8.51 5.74 -6.32
C ARG A 290 -8.36 5.49 -4.83
N LEU A 291 -7.20 4.94 -4.42
CA LEU A 291 -6.95 4.62 -3.01
C LEU A 291 -6.83 5.88 -2.16
N ALA A 292 -6.22 6.94 -2.72
CA ALA A 292 -6.10 8.23 -2.03
C ALA A 292 -7.36 9.08 -2.23
N VAL A 293 -7.98 9.48 -1.13
CA VAL A 293 -9.22 10.30 -1.10
C VAL A 293 -9.14 11.55 -1.99
N PRO A 294 -8.06 12.37 -1.96
CA PRO A 294 -7.99 13.58 -2.81
C PRO A 294 -7.92 13.30 -4.32
N GLN A 295 -7.70 12.07 -4.74
CA GLN A 295 -7.65 11.68 -6.15
C GLN A 295 -8.98 11.16 -6.68
N ARG A 296 -9.95 10.93 -5.80
CA ARG A 296 -11.32 10.54 -6.17
C ARG A 296 -12.11 11.75 -6.67
N TYR A 297 -13.38 11.54 -6.89
CA TYR A 297 -14.29 12.65 -7.08
C TYR A 297 -14.36 13.46 -5.79
N VAL A 298 -14.20 14.79 -5.91
CA VAL A 298 -14.27 15.73 -4.76
C VAL A 298 -15.72 15.89 -4.29
N ARG A 299 -16.67 15.77 -5.21
CA ARG A 299 -18.10 15.88 -4.92
C ARG A 299 -18.85 14.73 -5.57
N VAL A 300 -19.85 14.22 -4.90
CA VAL A 300 -20.75 13.20 -5.44
C VAL A 300 -21.39 13.65 -6.78
N ALA A 301 -21.75 14.93 -6.89
CA ALA A 301 -22.34 15.53 -8.09
C ALA A 301 -21.43 15.45 -9.33
N ASP A 302 -20.11 15.45 -9.15
CA ASP A 302 -19.16 15.34 -10.28
C ASP A 302 -19.19 13.91 -10.87
N MET A 303 -19.27 12.88 -10.04
CA MET A 303 -19.46 11.50 -10.48
C MET A 303 -20.85 11.28 -11.13
N GLU A 304 -21.88 11.91 -10.55
CA GLU A 304 -23.24 11.88 -11.12
C GLU A 304 -23.28 12.47 -12.54
N GLN A 305 -22.63 13.60 -12.74
CA GLN A 305 -22.53 14.25 -14.04
C GLN A 305 -21.86 13.35 -15.08
N ASP A 306 -20.76 12.69 -14.72
CA ASP A 306 -20.04 11.78 -15.59
C ASP A 306 -20.87 10.54 -15.95
N LEU A 307 -21.57 9.95 -14.98
CA LEU A 307 -22.50 8.84 -15.23
C LEU A 307 -23.70 9.23 -16.08
N THR A 308 -24.21 10.45 -15.92
CA THR A 308 -25.29 11.01 -16.73
C THR A 308 -24.86 11.19 -18.19
N ALA A 309 -23.61 11.63 -18.41
CA ALA A 309 -23.05 11.82 -19.76
C ALA A 309 -22.94 10.49 -20.54
N LEU A 310 -22.78 9.36 -19.87
CA LEU A 310 -22.80 8.02 -20.51
C LEU A 310 -24.17 7.66 -21.12
N ASN A 311 -25.25 8.16 -20.55
CA ASN A 311 -26.61 7.89 -21.01
C ASN A 311 -27.15 8.91 -22.03
N ALA A 312 -26.42 10.03 -22.27
CA ALA A 312 -26.79 11.01 -23.26
C ALA A 312 -26.69 10.40 -24.68
N PRO A 313 -27.68 10.61 -25.57
CA PRO A 313 -27.56 10.20 -26.95
C PRO A 313 -26.36 10.97 -27.57
N TYR A 314 -25.41 10.24 -28.13
CA TYR A 314 -24.29 10.81 -28.86
C TYR A 314 -24.81 11.83 -29.91
N PRO A 315 -24.34 13.05 -29.92
CA PRO A 315 -24.67 13.95 -31.03
C PRO A 315 -24.14 13.30 -32.30
N ALA A 316 -25.04 13.04 -33.26
CA ALA A 316 -24.69 12.45 -34.54
C ALA A 316 -23.60 13.30 -35.20
N GLN A 317 -22.37 12.83 -35.17
CA GLN A 317 -21.27 13.41 -35.92
C GLN A 317 -21.62 13.28 -37.40
N GLN A 318 -21.85 14.39 -38.04
CA GLN A 318 -21.98 14.49 -39.48
C GLN A 318 -20.68 14.00 -40.11
N GLY A 319 -20.76 12.89 -40.85
CA GLY A 319 -19.76 12.51 -41.84
C GLY A 319 -18.65 11.56 -41.42
N LEU A 320 -18.98 10.33 -41.16
CA LEU A 320 -18.06 9.18 -41.36
C LEU A 320 -18.74 8.17 -42.30
N PRO A 321 -18.00 7.55 -43.21
CA PRO A 321 -18.57 6.66 -44.23
C PRO A 321 -19.21 5.44 -43.60
N THR A 322 -20.35 5.07 -44.14
CA THR A 322 -21.10 3.86 -43.78
C THR A 322 -20.20 2.61 -43.69
N PRO A 323 -20.41 1.75 -42.69
CA PRO A 323 -19.65 0.51 -42.56
C PRO A 323 -19.99 -0.42 -43.76
N VAL A 324 -18.93 -0.84 -44.44
CA VAL A 324 -18.99 -1.88 -45.46
C VAL A 324 -19.48 -3.16 -44.79
N THR A 325 -20.59 -3.68 -45.28
CA THR A 325 -21.13 -4.97 -44.91
C THR A 325 -20.12 -6.08 -45.14
N ASP A 326 -20.10 -6.98 -44.17
CA ASP A 326 -19.39 -8.24 -44.03
C ASP A 326 -19.01 -8.95 -45.36
N PRO A 327 -17.70 -9.19 -45.67
CA PRO A 327 -17.27 -9.83 -46.91
C PRO A 327 -17.29 -11.36 -46.89
N LEU A 328 -17.93 -12.01 -45.94
CA LEU A 328 -17.84 -13.48 -45.77
C LEU A 328 -19.00 -14.29 -46.46
N ARG A 329 -19.75 -13.71 -47.41
CA ARG A 329 -20.74 -14.46 -48.22
C ARG A 329 -20.61 -14.20 -49.72
N LEU A 330 -19.43 -14.39 -50.29
CA LEU A 330 -19.29 -14.56 -51.73
C LEU A 330 -18.80 -15.97 -52.00
N SER A 331 -19.64 -16.70 -52.75
CA SER A 331 -19.42 -18.13 -53.11
C SER A 331 -18.18 -18.29 -53.96
N ALA A 332 -17.54 -19.45 -53.80
CA ALA A 332 -16.28 -19.89 -54.46
C ALA A 332 -16.28 -19.85 -56.00
N ALA A 333 -17.39 -19.43 -56.65
CA ALA A 333 -17.51 -19.39 -58.12
C ALA A 333 -17.03 -18.06 -58.73
N GLN A 334 -16.89 -16.96 -57.98
CA GLN A 334 -16.49 -15.66 -58.52
C GLN A 334 -14.99 -15.32 -58.38
N MET A 335 -14.22 -16.18 -57.73
CA MET A 335 -12.77 -15.95 -57.55
C MET A 335 -11.86 -16.47 -58.68
N ARG A 336 -12.41 -17.13 -59.71
CA ARG A 336 -11.61 -17.72 -60.81
C ARG A 336 -11.38 -16.84 -62.02
N GLU A 337 -12.02 -15.69 -62.17
CA GLU A 337 -11.93 -14.89 -63.39
C GLU A 337 -11.14 -13.56 -63.29
N ARG A 338 -10.58 -13.24 -62.08
CA ARG A 338 -9.78 -11.98 -61.90
C ARG A 338 -8.28 -12.17 -61.73
N SER A 339 -7.74 -13.38 -61.93
CA SER A 339 -6.34 -13.69 -61.57
C SER A 339 -5.32 -13.48 -62.72
N HIS A 340 -5.68 -13.01 -63.88
CA HIS A 340 -4.71 -12.96 -65.01
C HIS A 340 -4.38 -11.58 -65.63
N ARG A 341 -4.83 -10.46 -65.03
CA ARG A 341 -4.49 -9.14 -65.59
C ARG A 341 -3.81 -8.15 -64.61
N SER A 342 -3.43 -8.58 -63.40
CA SER A 342 -2.82 -7.64 -62.40
C SER A 342 -1.34 -7.93 -62.10
N SER A 343 -0.69 -8.92 -62.71
CA SER A 343 0.67 -9.31 -62.28
C SER A 343 1.81 -8.45 -62.88
N LEU A 344 1.56 -7.64 -63.91
CA LEU A 344 2.59 -6.80 -64.55
C LEU A 344 2.62 -5.37 -64.00
N LEU A 345 1.52 -4.86 -63.42
CA LEU A 345 1.48 -3.52 -62.81
C LEU A 345 2.06 -3.50 -61.38
N ASN A 346 1.91 -4.59 -60.66
CA ASN A 346 2.37 -4.69 -59.25
C ASN A 346 3.87 -4.89 -59.12
N VAL A 347 4.56 -5.46 -60.14
CA VAL A 347 6.02 -5.60 -60.14
C VAL A 347 6.69 -4.24 -60.34
N GLY A 348 6.12 -3.37 -61.18
CA GLY A 348 6.65 -2.01 -61.39
C GLY A 348 6.48 -1.09 -60.15
N ILE A 349 5.39 -1.20 -59.45
CA ILE A 349 5.13 -0.42 -58.21
C ILE A 349 6.00 -0.90 -57.05
N PHE A 350 6.17 -2.24 -56.93
CA PHE A 350 6.99 -2.81 -55.86
C PHE A 350 8.50 -2.45 -56.07
N THR A 351 9.02 -2.47 -57.31
CA THR A 351 10.39 -2.06 -57.61
C THR A 351 10.57 -0.56 -57.39
N ALA A 352 9.60 0.27 -57.75
CA ALA A 352 9.68 1.73 -57.51
C ALA A 352 9.64 2.04 -55.99
N VAL A 353 8.85 1.33 -55.21
CA VAL A 353 8.79 1.49 -53.74
C VAL A 353 10.09 0.99 -53.09
N CYS A 354 10.64 -0.15 -53.55
CA CYS A 354 11.92 -0.64 -53.04
C CYS A 354 13.08 0.27 -53.39
N VAL A 355 13.12 0.90 -54.58
CA VAL A 355 14.12 1.87 -54.94
C VAL A 355 13.97 3.18 -54.14
N LEU A 356 12.73 3.62 -53.90
CA LEU A 356 12.43 4.77 -53.04
C LEU A 356 12.86 4.51 -51.58
N LEU A 357 12.54 3.33 -51.04
CA LEU A 357 13.00 2.91 -49.72
C LEU A 357 14.51 2.77 -49.60
N LEU A 358 15.17 2.29 -50.66
CA LEU A 358 16.62 2.22 -50.74
C LEU A 358 17.28 3.62 -50.77
N ILE A 359 16.67 4.55 -51.51
CA ILE A 359 17.12 5.95 -51.55
C ILE A 359 16.90 6.63 -50.19
N VAL A 360 15.72 6.38 -49.52
CA VAL A 360 15.47 6.88 -48.18
C VAL A 360 16.43 6.27 -47.18
N PHE A 361 16.71 4.98 -47.29
CA PHE A 361 17.68 4.28 -46.46
C PHE A 361 19.12 4.77 -46.66
N LEU A 362 19.54 5.00 -47.89
CA LEU A 362 20.84 5.59 -48.19
C LEU A 362 20.93 7.05 -47.73
N PHE A 363 19.83 7.83 -47.81
CA PHE A 363 19.75 9.18 -47.27
C PHE A 363 19.77 9.20 -45.72
N ALA A 364 19.22 8.17 -45.07
CA ALA A 364 19.27 7.98 -43.63
C ALA A 364 20.68 7.61 -43.14
N ILE A 365 21.45 6.84 -43.95
CA ILE A 365 22.85 6.47 -43.63
C ILE A 365 23.84 7.63 -43.90
N MET A 366 23.53 8.54 -44.82
CA MET A 366 24.38 9.67 -45.15
C MET A 366 24.13 10.93 -44.32
N ARG A 367 23.18 10.92 -43.39
CA ARG A 367 23.09 11.99 -42.39
C ARG A 367 24.16 11.80 -41.32
N PRO A 368 25.06 12.76 -41.11
CA PRO A 368 25.93 12.69 -39.95
C PRO A 368 25.04 12.66 -38.69
N VAL A 369 25.22 11.64 -37.86
CA VAL A 369 24.61 11.57 -36.54
C VAL A 369 25.25 12.66 -35.69
N THR A 370 24.73 13.85 -35.75
CA THR A 370 25.04 14.96 -34.84
C THR A 370 23.77 15.68 -34.47
N SER A 371 23.04 15.08 -33.57
CA SER A 371 22.29 15.79 -32.57
C SER A 371 22.26 14.92 -31.31
N VAL A 372 23.30 15.08 -30.50
CA VAL A 372 23.27 14.80 -29.10
C VAL A 372 22.10 15.63 -28.57
N VAL A 373 20.99 14.96 -28.21
CA VAL A 373 19.87 15.62 -27.49
C VAL A 373 20.46 16.05 -26.16
N THR A 374 20.77 17.32 -26.04
CA THR A 374 21.29 17.86 -24.79
C THR A 374 20.17 17.84 -23.73
N PRO A 375 20.47 17.77 -22.43
CA PRO A 375 19.50 17.86 -21.36
C PRO A 375 18.58 19.08 -21.48
N THR A 376 19.08 20.14 -22.09
CA THR A 376 18.31 21.37 -22.44
C THR A 376 17.21 21.11 -23.47
N ASP A 377 17.39 20.15 -24.38
CA ASP A 377 16.39 19.81 -25.38
C ASP A 377 15.29 18.90 -24.82
N LEU A 378 15.63 18.03 -23.88
CA LEU A 378 14.65 17.21 -23.13
C LEU A 378 13.78 18.08 -22.22
N ALA A 379 14.39 19.04 -21.54
CA ALA A 379 13.66 20.04 -20.72
C ALA A 379 12.75 20.93 -21.57
N LYS A 380 13.20 21.30 -22.78
CA LYS A 380 12.36 22.09 -23.73
C LYS A 380 11.19 21.28 -24.28
N GLN A 381 11.39 19.99 -24.61
CA GLN A 381 10.31 19.13 -25.09
C GLN A 381 9.25 18.90 -23.99
N ASN A 382 9.65 18.67 -22.74
CA ASN A 382 8.72 18.51 -21.63
C ASN A 382 7.98 19.82 -21.27
N ALA A 383 8.68 20.96 -21.30
CA ALA A 383 8.06 22.27 -21.07
C ALA A 383 7.05 22.66 -22.18
N THR A 384 7.27 22.20 -23.42
CA THR A 384 6.34 22.45 -24.53
C THR A 384 5.09 21.57 -24.43
N ALA A 385 5.20 20.41 -23.85
CA ALA A 385 4.07 19.48 -23.65
C ALA A 385 3.09 19.95 -22.57
N THR A 386 3.56 20.72 -21.57
CA THR A 386 2.72 21.22 -20.45
C THR A 386 2.18 22.63 -20.64
N GLY A 387 2.59 23.37 -21.68
CA GLY A 387 2.14 24.75 -21.95
C GLY A 387 2.56 25.79 -20.90
N VAL A 388 3.44 25.43 -19.97
CA VAL A 388 3.93 26.30 -18.87
C VAL A 388 5.18 27.08 -19.34
N SER A 389 5.20 28.41 -19.14
CA SER A 389 6.35 29.22 -19.48
C SER A 389 7.53 28.94 -18.53
N GLN A 390 8.79 29.12 -19.01
CA GLN A 390 9.99 28.94 -18.16
C GLN A 390 9.97 29.77 -16.86
N GLN A 391 9.30 30.92 -16.89
CA GLN A 391 9.18 31.78 -15.73
C GLN A 391 8.17 31.21 -14.71
N GLN A 392 7.08 30.59 -15.18
CA GLN A 392 6.13 29.89 -14.33
C GLN A 392 6.74 28.62 -13.73
N THR A 393 7.51 27.86 -14.50
CA THR A 393 8.24 26.68 -14.02
C THR A 393 9.20 27.03 -12.88
N LYS A 394 9.98 28.13 -13.01
CA LYS A 394 10.87 28.62 -11.94
C LYS A 394 10.12 29.08 -10.70
N ALA A 395 8.97 29.73 -10.87
CA ALA A 395 8.15 30.16 -9.74
C ALA A 395 7.57 28.95 -8.96
N LEU A 396 7.06 27.94 -9.67
CA LEU A 396 6.58 26.71 -9.07
C LEU A 396 7.69 25.92 -8.37
N ASP A 397 8.89 25.85 -8.97
CA ASP A 397 10.04 25.19 -8.34
C ASP A 397 10.46 25.90 -7.04
N ALA A 398 10.43 27.23 -7.01
CA ALA A 398 10.71 28.01 -5.79
C ALA A 398 9.63 27.79 -4.71
N GLU A 399 8.36 27.71 -5.11
CA GLU A 399 7.25 27.43 -4.19
C GLU A 399 7.37 26.03 -3.57
N LEU A 400 7.61 24.99 -4.37
CA LEU A 400 7.81 23.62 -3.90
C LEU A 400 9.04 23.52 -2.99
N THR A 401 10.10 24.28 -3.30
CA THR A 401 11.31 24.31 -2.46
C THR A 401 11.00 24.93 -1.09
N LEU A 402 10.20 26.00 -1.05
CA LEU A 402 9.81 26.64 0.22
C LEU A 402 8.88 25.74 1.04
N GLU A 403 7.93 25.08 0.41
CA GLU A 403 7.06 24.09 1.05
C GLU A 403 7.92 22.99 1.69
N MET A 404 8.83 22.39 0.94
CA MET A 404 9.72 21.33 1.39
C MET A 404 10.58 21.73 2.59
N GLN A 405 11.07 22.98 2.65
CA GLN A 405 11.85 23.49 3.79
C GLN A 405 11.06 23.44 5.12
N THR A 406 9.74 23.49 5.07
CA THR A 406 8.89 23.36 6.26
C THR A 406 8.92 21.94 6.82
N TYR A 407 8.97 20.95 5.96
CA TYR A 407 9.06 19.54 6.34
C TYR A 407 10.49 19.13 6.73
N GLN A 408 11.50 19.66 6.05
CA GLN A 408 12.92 19.45 6.41
C GLN A 408 13.22 19.84 7.86
N LYS A 409 12.56 20.87 8.41
CA LYS A 409 12.64 21.20 9.83
C LYS A 409 12.14 20.10 10.76
N LYS A 410 11.35 19.17 10.25
CA LYS A 410 10.89 17.98 10.98
C LYS A 410 11.75 16.74 10.67
N GLY A 411 12.84 16.88 9.91
CA GLY A 411 13.72 15.79 9.49
C GLY A 411 13.20 14.97 8.31
N ILE A 412 12.13 15.39 7.63
CA ILE A 412 11.53 14.67 6.49
C ILE A 412 11.52 15.50 5.21
N GLY A 413 11.41 14.86 4.06
CA GLY A 413 11.35 15.48 2.73
C GLY A 413 12.56 15.15 1.86
N MET A 414 12.68 15.85 0.72
CA MET A 414 13.71 15.59 -0.28
C MET A 414 14.93 16.51 -0.11
N SER A 415 16.14 15.96 -0.32
CA SER A 415 17.39 16.72 -0.32
C SER A 415 18.34 16.30 -1.43
N ASP A 416 19.01 17.29 -1.99
CA ASP A 416 20.13 17.17 -2.93
C ASP A 416 21.47 17.65 -2.31
N GLY A 417 21.52 17.69 -0.98
CA GLY A 417 22.63 18.21 -0.19
C GLY A 417 22.34 19.56 0.47
N ARG A 418 21.19 20.22 0.15
CA ARG A 418 20.76 21.46 0.82
C ARG A 418 20.24 21.23 2.24
N PHE A 419 19.99 20.01 2.62
CA PHE A 419 19.56 19.58 3.95
C PHE A 419 20.25 18.27 4.33
N VAL A 420 20.52 18.06 5.61
CA VAL A 420 21.17 16.88 6.18
C VAL A 420 20.15 16.10 7.00
N PHE A 421 19.91 14.86 6.66
CA PHE A 421 19.01 13.98 7.39
C PHE A 421 19.73 13.19 8.48
N ASP A 422 20.91 12.63 8.19
CA ASP A 422 21.71 11.89 9.16
C ASP A 422 22.62 12.84 9.97
N ALA A 423 21.99 13.54 10.91
CA ALA A 423 22.65 14.51 11.80
C ALA A 423 22.83 13.98 13.23
N TYR A 424 23.04 12.66 13.40
CA TYR A 424 23.22 12.04 14.71
C TYR A 424 24.46 12.59 15.45
N GLU A 425 24.31 12.98 16.70
CA GLU A 425 25.39 13.62 17.53
C GLU A 425 26.67 12.79 17.68
N GLY A 426 26.61 11.49 17.46
CA GLY A 426 27.79 10.59 17.51
C GLY A 426 28.66 10.58 16.27
N ARG A 427 28.25 11.23 15.15
CA ARG A 427 29.04 11.28 13.92
C ARG A 427 30.01 12.44 13.94
N SER A 428 31.25 12.19 13.48
CA SER A 428 32.32 13.19 13.47
C SER A 428 32.24 14.23 12.34
N ASP A 429 31.32 14.05 11.38
CA ASP A 429 31.23 14.84 10.15
C ASP A 429 29.97 15.73 10.08
N VAL A 430 29.05 15.68 11.05
CA VAL A 430 27.78 16.43 11.05
C VAL A 430 27.97 17.92 10.78
N ASP A 431 28.91 18.58 11.52
CA ASP A 431 29.20 20.01 11.35
C ASP A 431 29.68 20.33 9.91
N LEU A 432 30.47 19.45 9.32
CA LEU A 432 30.96 19.60 7.94
C LEU A 432 29.87 19.45 6.92
N LYS A 433 28.95 18.48 7.10
CA LYS A 433 27.75 18.32 6.25
C LYS A 433 26.87 19.55 6.34
N GLN A 434 26.62 20.08 7.54
CA GLN A 434 25.80 21.30 7.72
C GLN A 434 26.43 22.52 7.07
N GLN A 435 27.78 22.71 7.17
CA GLN A 435 28.48 23.76 6.44
C GLN A 435 28.37 23.58 4.93
N ALA A 436 28.46 22.35 4.43
CA ALA A 436 28.27 22.07 3.01
C ALA A 436 26.85 22.41 2.55
N ALA A 437 25.81 21.98 3.31
CA ALA A 437 24.42 22.30 3.02
C ALA A 437 24.18 23.83 2.96
N HIS A 438 24.77 24.58 3.88
CA HIS A 438 24.68 26.02 3.87
C HIS A 438 25.39 26.66 2.66
N ALA A 439 26.56 26.15 2.27
CA ALA A 439 27.28 26.61 1.07
C ALA A 439 26.44 26.32 -0.21
N ILE A 440 25.81 25.14 -0.31
CA ILE A 440 24.92 24.80 -1.43
C ILE A 440 23.73 25.76 -1.50
N GLN A 441 23.11 26.09 -0.36
CA GLN A 441 22.00 27.04 -0.28
C GLN A 441 22.41 28.44 -0.76
N GLN A 442 23.66 28.83 -0.53
CA GLN A 442 24.22 30.10 -0.99
C GLN A 442 24.73 30.09 -2.44
N GLY A 443 24.74 28.91 -3.11
CA GLY A 443 25.27 28.73 -4.45
C GLY A 443 26.79 28.64 -4.50
N ASP A 444 27.50 28.55 -3.37
CA ASP A 444 28.94 28.35 -3.30
C ASP A 444 29.30 26.84 -3.39
N MET A 445 29.22 26.34 -4.60
CA MET A 445 29.47 24.91 -4.90
C MET A 445 30.91 24.50 -4.60
N SER A 446 31.89 25.44 -4.71
CA SER A 446 33.30 25.14 -4.43
C SER A 446 33.56 24.89 -2.94
N SER A 447 33.01 25.72 -2.08
CA SER A 447 33.08 25.52 -0.62
C SER A 447 32.30 24.25 -0.22
N ALA A 448 31.15 23.99 -0.83
CA ALA A 448 30.34 22.81 -0.56
C ALA A 448 31.12 21.50 -0.81
N VAL A 449 31.76 21.38 -1.98
CA VAL A 449 32.60 20.21 -2.30
C VAL A 449 33.76 20.06 -1.30
N ASN A 450 34.43 21.19 -0.93
CA ASN A 450 35.52 21.12 0.04
C ASN A 450 35.04 20.63 1.43
N PHE A 451 33.85 21.09 1.88
CA PHE A 451 33.27 20.61 3.14
C PHE A 451 32.84 19.14 3.06
N LEU A 452 32.18 18.70 1.98
CA LEU A 452 31.80 17.29 1.81
C LEU A 452 33.01 16.36 1.68
N THR A 453 34.06 16.77 0.96
CA THR A 453 35.32 15.99 0.89
C THR A 453 35.93 15.81 2.28
N LYS A 454 35.89 16.84 3.14
CA LYS A 454 36.33 16.73 4.52
C LYS A 454 35.39 15.88 5.37
N ALA A 455 34.08 15.96 5.16
CA ALA A 455 33.09 15.14 5.87
C ALA A 455 33.33 13.65 5.57
N VAL A 456 33.46 13.27 4.30
CA VAL A 456 33.81 11.90 3.89
C VAL A 456 35.15 11.44 4.46
N SER A 457 36.12 12.37 4.60
CA SER A 457 37.42 12.02 5.21
C SER A 457 37.33 11.84 6.72
N ALA A 458 36.44 12.59 7.41
CA ALA A 458 36.20 12.50 8.84
C ALA A 458 35.36 11.25 9.22
N ASP A 459 34.34 10.92 8.39
CA ASP A 459 33.55 9.69 8.51
C ASP A 459 33.40 9.00 7.14
N PRO A 460 34.29 8.08 6.78
CA PRO A 460 34.20 7.35 5.53
C PRO A 460 32.99 6.41 5.44
N THR A 461 32.27 6.19 6.52
CA THR A 461 31.07 5.33 6.57
C THR A 461 29.79 6.11 6.33
N ASP A 462 29.83 7.42 6.12
CA ASP A 462 28.65 8.24 5.86
C ASP A 462 28.25 8.22 4.39
N GLY A 463 27.23 7.38 4.05
CA GLY A 463 26.68 7.28 2.71
C GLY A 463 25.98 8.57 2.24
N GLU A 464 25.35 9.36 3.14
CA GLU A 464 24.75 10.64 2.81
C GLU A 464 25.80 11.66 2.32
N ALA A 465 26.88 11.83 3.08
CA ALA A 465 27.98 12.72 2.71
C ALA A 465 28.62 12.32 1.37
N GLN A 466 28.78 11.01 1.14
CA GLN A 466 29.34 10.45 -0.09
C GLN A 466 28.45 10.72 -1.30
N ILE A 467 27.14 10.46 -1.18
CA ILE A 467 26.13 10.73 -2.24
C ILE A 467 26.12 12.21 -2.60
N TYR A 468 26.07 13.10 -1.62
CA TYR A 468 26.06 14.55 -1.87
C TYR A 468 27.35 15.03 -2.52
N ASN A 469 28.50 14.49 -2.12
CA ASN A 469 29.78 14.82 -2.72
C ASN A 469 29.84 14.36 -4.19
N GLU A 470 29.44 13.14 -4.49
CA GLU A 470 29.36 12.61 -5.86
C GLU A 470 28.39 13.44 -6.73
N ASN A 471 27.23 13.77 -6.21
CA ASN A 471 26.24 14.61 -6.89
C ASN A 471 26.79 15.99 -7.27
N LEU A 472 27.56 16.66 -6.38
CA LEU A 472 28.17 17.95 -6.69
C LEU A 472 29.24 17.83 -7.77
N HIS A 473 30.03 16.76 -7.76
CA HIS A 473 31.02 16.51 -8.83
C HIS A 473 30.32 16.31 -10.19
N ILE A 474 29.21 15.60 -10.24
CA ILE A 474 28.38 15.43 -11.46
C ILE A 474 27.90 16.80 -11.96
N LEU A 475 27.29 17.59 -11.08
CA LEU A 475 26.76 18.91 -11.45
C LEU A 475 27.86 19.87 -11.93
N GLN A 476 29.06 19.87 -11.31
CA GLN A 476 30.19 20.69 -11.70
C GLN A 476 30.83 20.24 -13.01
N SER A 477 30.81 18.96 -13.31
CA SER A 477 31.38 18.40 -14.55
C SER A 477 30.64 18.85 -15.81
N GLY A 478 29.36 19.26 -15.67
CA GLY A 478 28.47 19.58 -16.78
C GLY A 478 28.12 18.36 -17.64
N VAL A 479 28.45 17.14 -17.23
CA VAL A 479 28.07 15.91 -17.92
C VAL A 479 26.54 15.69 -17.74
N PRO A 480 25.83 15.28 -18.80
CA PRO A 480 24.43 14.94 -18.69
C PRO A 480 24.18 13.83 -17.67
N TYR A 481 23.08 13.92 -16.92
CA TYR A 481 22.76 12.96 -15.88
C TYR A 481 21.27 12.59 -15.88
N VAL A 482 20.97 11.49 -15.21
CA VAL A 482 19.62 11.09 -14.79
C VAL A 482 19.62 10.87 -13.28
N THR A 483 18.43 10.89 -12.70
CA THR A 483 18.29 10.82 -11.24
C THR A 483 17.42 9.65 -10.83
N ILE A 484 17.86 8.92 -9.81
CA ILE A 484 17.04 8.00 -9.03
C ILE A 484 16.79 8.66 -7.66
N VAL A 485 15.54 8.62 -7.19
CA VAL A 485 15.18 9.06 -5.86
C VAL A 485 15.21 7.88 -4.91
N LEU A 486 15.82 8.06 -3.74
CA LEU A 486 15.88 7.08 -2.66
C LEU A 486 14.83 7.44 -1.61
N GLY A 487 13.75 6.67 -1.53
CA GLY A 487 12.74 6.76 -0.48
C GLY A 487 13.23 6.00 0.76
N LEU A 488 13.60 6.71 1.80
CA LEU A 488 14.28 6.17 2.97
C LEU A 488 13.54 6.47 4.27
N ALA A 489 13.92 5.75 5.31
CA ALA A 489 13.47 5.96 6.69
C ALA A 489 14.67 6.28 7.59
N VAL A 490 15.25 7.49 7.45
CA VAL A 490 16.33 7.97 8.32
C VAL A 490 15.75 8.82 9.45
N ASP A 491 15.99 8.44 10.69
CA ASP A 491 15.62 9.23 11.87
C ASP A 491 16.82 9.46 12.76
N SER A 492 17.26 10.73 12.84
CA SER A 492 18.41 11.12 13.65
C SER A 492 18.13 11.11 15.16
N SER A 493 16.86 11.06 15.58
CA SER A 493 16.45 11.00 16.99
C SER A 493 16.46 9.58 17.57
N VAL A 494 16.43 8.57 16.72
CA VAL A 494 16.40 7.15 17.11
C VAL A 494 17.74 6.52 16.76
N VAL A 495 18.47 6.14 17.78
CA VAL A 495 19.82 5.57 17.64
C VAL A 495 19.83 4.23 16.91
N ASP A 496 18.70 3.54 16.88
CA ASP A 496 18.53 2.22 16.30
C ASP A 496 18.23 2.24 14.79
N PHE A 497 18.13 3.42 14.16
CA PHE A 497 17.92 3.55 12.72
C PHE A 497 19.20 3.36 11.89
N LEU A 498 19.84 2.23 12.07
CA LEU A 498 20.97 1.80 11.23
C LEU A 498 20.50 1.49 9.80
N LEU A 499 19.24 1.13 9.60
CA LEU A 499 18.66 0.71 8.33
C LEU A 499 18.92 1.75 7.22
N GLY A 500 18.41 2.96 7.34
CA GLY A 500 18.59 3.99 6.30
C GLY A 500 20.06 4.35 6.04
N ARG A 501 20.96 4.17 7.01
CA ARG A 501 22.40 4.37 6.81
C ARG A 501 23.03 3.30 5.95
N THR A 502 22.68 2.04 6.18
CA THR A 502 23.18 0.93 5.38
C THR A 502 22.64 0.95 3.96
N GLU A 503 21.38 1.39 3.79
CA GLU A 503 20.77 1.65 2.48
C GLU A 503 21.52 2.75 1.71
N LEU A 504 21.85 3.87 2.36
CA LEU A 504 22.65 4.94 1.75
C LEU A 504 24.05 4.46 1.32
N GLN A 505 24.68 3.59 2.12
CA GLN A 505 25.97 2.99 1.78
C GLN A 505 25.88 2.10 0.52
N GLY A 506 24.86 1.24 0.45
CA GLY A 506 24.60 0.39 -0.73
C GLY A 506 24.33 1.21 -1.98
N ALA A 507 23.45 2.23 -1.85
CA ALA A 507 23.10 3.14 -2.96
C ALA A 507 24.31 3.93 -3.47
N PHE A 508 25.17 4.44 -2.58
CA PHE A 508 26.39 5.15 -2.98
C PHE A 508 27.33 4.24 -3.76
N LEU A 509 27.56 3.01 -3.31
CA LEU A 509 28.42 2.09 -4.06
C LEU A 509 27.88 1.82 -5.46
N ALA A 510 26.58 1.59 -5.61
CA ALA A 510 25.95 1.44 -6.91
C ALA A 510 26.14 2.70 -7.76
N GLN A 511 25.91 3.90 -7.23
CA GLN A 511 26.12 5.17 -7.92
C GLN A 511 27.56 5.29 -8.45
N ARG A 512 28.53 5.03 -7.59
CA ARG A 512 29.94 5.12 -7.94
C ARG A 512 30.36 4.09 -8.98
N GLU A 513 29.88 2.85 -8.88
CA GLU A 513 30.18 1.79 -9.84
C GLU A 513 29.58 2.12 -11.21
N ILE A 514 28.34 2.62 -11.24
CA ILE A 514 27.66 3.01 -12.48
C ILE A 514 28.40 4.19 -13.15
N ASN A 515 28.78 5.21 -12.40
CA ASN A 515 29.43 6.41 -12.92
C ASN A 515 30.86 6.14 -13.39
N SER A 516 31.66 5.43 -12.59
CA SER A 516 33.03 5.07 -12.94
C SER A 516 33.11 4.07 -14.10
N GLY A 517 32.17 3.10 -14.12
CA GLY A 517 32.05 2.11 -15.19
C GLY A 517 31.39 2.66 -16.46
N LYS A 518 30.80 3.87 -16.41
CA LYS A 518 30.02 4.47 -17.51
C LYS A 518 28.93 3.54 -18.03
N LEU A 519 28.19 2.94 -17.10
CA LEU A 519 27.22 1.88 -17.40
C LEU A 519 25.91 2.42 -18.00
N LEU A 520 25.62 3.72 -17.85
CA LEU A 520 24.45 4.34 -18.45
C LEU A 520 24.67 4.71 -19.93
N PRO A 521 23.61 4.67 -20.76
CA PRO A 521 23.71 4.98 -22.18
C PRO A 521 24.08 6.46 -22.40
N HIS A 522 24.65 6.76 -23.58
CA HIS A 522 24.98 8.12 -24.03
C HIS A 522 25.93 8.91 -23.11
N GLY A 523 26.71 8.25 -22.25
CA GLY A 523 27.62 8.90 -21.31
C GLY A 523 26.93 9.65 -20.17
N LEU A 524 25.67 9.32 -19.92
CA LEU A 524 24.92 9.81 -18.75
C LEU A 524 25.59 9.37 -17.45
N GLN A 525 25.49 10.23 -16.43
CA GLN A 525 25.85 9.88 -15.06
C GLN A 525 24.60 9.70 -14.20
N LEU A 526 24.70 8.89 -13.15
CA LEU A 526 23.65 8.68 -12.17
C LEU A 526 23.81 9.67 -11.02
N ARG A 527 22.78 10.46 -10.77
CA ARG A 527 22.57 11.27 -9.57
C ARG A 527 21.57 10.60 -8.64
N LEU A 528 21.78 10.68 -7.34
CA LEU A 528 20.83 10.19 -6.33
C LEU A 528 20.23 11.37 -5.56
N LEU A 529 18.91 11.37 -5.38
CA LEU A 529 18.22 12.28 -4.45
C LEU A 529 17.70 11.48 -3.27
N ILE A 530 17.87 12.01 -2.06
CA ILE A 530 17.36 11.40 -0.85
C ILE A 530 15.98 11.98 -0.55
N ASP A 531 14.98 11.13 -0.39
CA ASP A 531 13.61 11.48 0.00
C ASP A 531 13.24 10.73 1.28
N ASN A 532 13.48 11.41 2.42
CA ASN A 532 13.36 10.82 3.74
C ASN A 532 11.97 11.01 4.33
N SER A 533 11.32 9.92 4.71
CA SER A 533 10.03 9.93 5.42
C SER A 533 10.17 9.83 6.96
N GLY A 534 11.37 9.52 7.46
CA GLY A 534 11.52 9.12 8.85
C GLY A 534 10.82 7.80 9.16
N ALA A 535 10.63 7.52 10.43
CA ALA A 535 10.01 6.27 10.89
C ALA A 535 8.48 6.25 10.80
N ASN A 536 7.84 7.39 10.49
CA ASN A 536 6.37 7.49 10.54
C ASN A 536 5.73 7.21 9.17
N ASP A 537 4.94 6.15 9.09
CA ASP A 537 4.21 5.77 7.88
C ASP A 537 3.29 6.87 7.31
N ALA A 538 2.76 7.74 8.18
CA ALA A 538 1.87 8.83 7.76
C ALA A 538 2.59 9.91 6.93
N ASP A 539 3.90 10.06 7.09
CA ASP A 539 4.68 11.07 6.39
C ASP A 539 5.12 10.62 4.99
N VAL A 540 5.08 9.32 4.71
CA VAL A 540 5.49 8.73 3.41
C VAL A 540 4.68 9.28 2.25
N ALA A 541 3.36 9.36 2.40
CA ALA A 541 2.49 9.90 1.35
C ALA A 541 2.84 11.38 1.03
N THR A 542 3.21 12.15 2.05
CA THR A 542 3.63 13.55 1.90
C THR A 542 4.94 13.66 1.12
N VAL A 543 5.95 12.87 1.47
CA VAL A 543 7.25 12.93 0.79
C VAL A 543 7.16 12.37 -0.63
N ALA A 544 6.43 11.28 -0.86
CA ALA A 544 6.15 10.77 -2.20
C ALA A 544 5.41 11.82 -3.08
N GLN A 545 4.56 12.68 -2.47
CA GLN A 545 3.90 13.77 -3.18
C GLN A 545 4.88 14.85 -3.64
N PHE A 546 6.02 15.07 -2.94
CA PHE A 546 7.07 15.96 -3.44
C PHE A 546 7.66 15.45 -4.74
N ILE A 547 7.95 14.14 -4.83
CA ILE A 547 8.41 13.53 -6.10
C ILE A 547 7.39 13.79 -7.21
N ALA A 548 6.11 13.49 -6.95
CA ALA A 548 5.04 13.68 -7.91
C ALA A 548 4.91 15.15 -8.36
N ASN A 549 4.97 16.09 -7.43
CA ASN A 549 4.92 17.53 -7.74
C ASN A 549 6.11 17.98 -8.59
N ARG A 550 7.33 17.51 -8.30
CA ARG A 550 8.52 17.85 -9.10
C ARG A 550 8.44 17.34 -10.52
N VAL A 551 7.91 16.12 -10.70
CA VAL A 551 7.74 15.54 -12.04
C VAL A 551 6.60 16.23 -12.80
N ALA A 552 5.42 16.37 -12.20
CA ALA A 552 4.22 16.84 -12.89
C ALA A 552 4.14 18.36 -13.02
N LYS A 553 4.51 19.12 -11.95
CA LYS A 553 4.32 20.58 -11.94
C LYS A 553 5.48 21.36 -12.54
N VAL A 554 6.72 20.91 -12.29
CA VAL A 554 7.94 21.61 -12.78
C VAL A 554 8.59 20.92 -13.99
N GLY A 555 7.96 19.92 -14.57
CA GLY A 555 8.40 19.28 -15.81
C GLY A 555 9.66 18.41 -15.64
N ASN A 556 9.84 17.78 -14.49
CA ASN A 556 10.95 16.86 -14.20
C ASN A 556 12.35 17.50 -14.45
N LEU A 557 12.59 18.67 -13.88
CA LEU A 557 13.88 19.37 -14.01
C LEU A 557 15.05 18.57 -13.43
N ASP A 558 14.79 17.68 -12.50
CA ASP A 558 15.79 16.80 -11.89
C ASP A 558 16.11 15.56 -12.73
N HIS A 559 15.45 15.37 -13.87
CA HIS A 559 15.61 14.19 -14.74
C HIS A 559 15.38 12.86 -13.98
N ILE A 560 14.37 12.81 -13.13
CA ILE A 560 14.02 11.61 -12.35
C ILE A 560 13.49 10.53 -13.29
N ILE A 561 14.05 9.34 -13.22
CA ILE A 561 13.68 8.17 -14.04
C ILE A 561 13.11 7.02 -13.25
N ALA A 562 13.35 6.97 -11.93
CA ALA A 562 12.88 5.91 -11.04
C ALA A 562 12.94 6.35 -9.59
N VAL A 563 12.26 5.59 -8.73
CA VAL A 563 12.33 5.67 -7.28
C VAL A 563 12.76 4.31 -6.74
N VAL A 564 13.69 4.27 -5.77
CA VAL A 564 14.04 3.11 -4.96
C VAL A 564 13.51 3.35 -3.55
N GLY A 565 12.94 2.35 -2.92
CA GLY A 565 12.41 2.44 -1.54
C GLY A 565 10.91 2.18 -1.53
N TRP A 566 10.23 2.31 -0.46
CA TRP A 566 10.66 2.51 0.93
C TRP A 566 10.87 1.16 1.61
N PRO A 567 11.66 1.08 2.71
CA PRO A 567 12.06 -0.23 3.27
C PRO A 567 10.89 -1.01 3.88
N PHE A 568 9.92 -0.36 4.50
CA PHE A 568 8.80 -1.05 5.14
C PHE A 568 7.63 -1.25 4.17
N SER A 569 6.96 -2.40 4.30
CA SER A 569 5.81 -2.73 3.43
C SER A 569 4.66 -1.73 3.54
N SER A 570 4.35 -1.22 4.74
CA SER A 570 3.36 -0.17 4.98
C SER A 570 3.73 1.13 4.25
N GLN A 571 4.98 1.53 4.30
CA GLN A 571 5.53 2.72 3.65
C GLN A 571 5.44 2.61 2.13
N THR A 572 5.92 1.49 1.57
CA THR A 572 5.86 1.23 0.13
C THR A 572 4.43 1.20 -0.40
N ILE A 573 3.49 0.60 0.35
CA ILE A 573 2.06 0.63 0.00
C ILE A 573 1.56 2.08 -0.09
N ASN A 574 1.90 2.93 0.89
CA ASN A 574 1.47 4.33 0.93
C ASN A 574 2.07 5.20 -0.20
N ALA A 575 3.26 4.87 -0.70
CA ALA A 575 3.94 5.58 -1.77
C ALA A 575 3.51 5.14 -3.17
N SER A 576 3.13 3.86 -3.35
CA SER A 576 3.03 3.19 -4.66
C SER A 576 2.17 3.92 -5.67
N ASP A 577 0.94 4.30 -5.32
CA ASP A 577 0.02 4.97 -6.25
C ASP A 577 0.49 6.39 -6.59
N ILE A 578 1.06 7.09 -5.62
CA ILE A 578 1.55 8.45 -5.80
C ILE A 578 2.70 8.45 -6.81
N VAL A 579 3.68 7.56 -6.62
CA VAL A 579 4.81 7.40 -7.55
C VAL A 579 4.32 6.93 -8.92
N ALA A 580 3.45 5.93 -8.98
CA ALA A 580 2.89 5.42 -10.24
C ALA A 580 2.17 6.48 -11.06
N SER A 581 1.52 7.46 -10.42
CA SER A 581 0.85 8.58 -11.10
C SER A 581 1.79 9.43 -11.95
N THR A 582 3.10 9.38 -11.68
CA THR A 582 4.15 10.08 -12.42
C THR A 582 4.76 9.27 -13.56
N HIS A 583 4.31 8.03 -13.76
CA HIS A 583 4.91 7.06 -14.69
C HIS A 583 6.37 6.72 -14.37
N LEU A 584 6.77 6.85 -13.10
CA LEU A 584 8.08 6.39 -12.60
C LEU A 584 7.96 4.96 -12.06
N PRO A 585 8.89 4.06 -12.38
CA PRO A 585 8.96 2.79 -11.67
C PRO A 585 9.41 3.02 -10.22
N LEU A 586 8.76 2.32 -9.31
CA LEU A 586 9.13 2.18 -7.90
C LEU A 586 9.72 0.79 -7.71
N VAL A 587 11.01 0.73 -7.34
CA VAL A 587 11.71 -0.53 -7.08
C VAL A 587 11.98 -0.63 -5.58
N SER A 588 11.28 -1.53 -4.91
CA SER A 588 11.52 -1.78 -3.49
C SER A 588 12.70 -2.73 -3.30
N GLU A 589 13.54 -2.43 -2.34
CA GLU A 589 14.69 -3.23 -1.93
C GLU A 589 14.31 -4.31 -0.92
N THR A 590 13.51 -3.98 0.11
CA THR A 590 13.25 -4.86 1.27
C THR A 590 11.78 -5.14 1.55
N ALA A 591 10.84 -4.28 1.10
CA ALA A 591 9.41 -4.48 1.38
C ALA A 591 8.87 -5.77 0.76
N SER A 592 8.53 -6.75 1.61
CA SER A 592 8.26 -8.14 1.19
C SER A 592 6.79 -8.55 1.20
N SER A 593 5.87 -7.74 1.78
CA SER A 593 4.45 -8.10 1.88
C SER A 593 3.84 -8.54 0.55
N VAL A 594 3.04 -9.61 0.56
CA VAL A 594 2.30 -10.08 -0.62
C VAL A 594 1.29 -9.05 -1.14
N LYS A 595 0.89 -8.08 -0.32
CA LYS A 595 0.01 -6.98 -0.74
C LYS A 595 0.64 -6.06 -1.80
N LEU A 596 1.96 -6.08 -1.92
CA LEU A 596 2.70 -5.32 -2.91
C LEU A 596 2.71 -6.00 -4.29
N SER A 597 2.47 -7.32 -4.36
CA SER A 597 2.45 -8.04 -5.63
C SER A 597 1.34 -7.51 -6.54
N GLY A 598 1.72 -6.92 -7.67
CA GLY A 598 0.77 -6.34 -8.62
C GLY A 598 0.05 -5.08 -8.14
N ILE A 599 0.50 -4.42 -7.07
CA ILE A 599 -0.11 -3.20 -6.53
C ILE A 599 -0.19 -2.08 -7.59
N SER A 600 0.80 -2.04 -8.48
CA SER A 600 0.88 -1.09 -9.59
C SER A 600 1.68 -1.68 -10.75
N PRO A 601 1.38 -1.34 -12.02
CA PRO A 601 2.22 -1.73 -13.15
C PRO A 601 3.59 -1.05 -13.16
N TYR A 602 3.82 -0.09 -12.26
CA TYR A 602 5.10 0.59 -12.06
C TYR A 602 5.85 0.09 -10.82
N PHE A 603 5.29 -0.86 -10.07
CA PHE A 603 5.94 -1.45 -8.91
C PHE A 603 6.79 -2.66 -9.30
N PHE A 604 8.01 -2.70 -8.76
CA PHE A 604 8.96 -3.81 -8.84
C PHE A 604 9.63 -3.98 -7.49
N ARG A 605 10.20 -5.15 -7.23
CA ARG A 605 11.04 -5.37 -6.05
C ARG A 605 12.16 -6.36 -6.34
N VAL A 606 13.32 -6.16 -5.72
CA VAL A 606 14.47 -7.07 -5.88
C VAL A 606 14.47 -8.19 -4.85
N ASN A 607 13.74 -8.05 -3.77
CA ASN A 607 13.55 -9.04 -2.71
C ASN A 607 12.35 -9.96 -3.00
N PRO A 608 12.38 -11.25 -2.59
CA PRO A 608 11.23 -12.14 -2.75
C PRO A 608 10.05 -11.75 -1.86
N PRO A 609 8.80 -12.03 -2.28
CA PRO A 609 7.62 -11.82 -1.46
C PRO A 609 7.52 -12.81 -0.29
N ASP A 610 6.80 -12.41 0.76
CA ASP A 610 6.62 -13.18 2.00
C ASP A 610 6.09 -14.61 1.80
N ASN A 611 5.30 -14.86 0.75
CA ASN A 611 4.83 -16.22 0.47
C ASN A 611 5.99 -17.17 0.12
N LEU A 612 7.04 -16.70 -0.55
CA LEU A 612 8.24 -17.48 -0.80
C LEU A 612 9.09 -17.60 0.47
N GLN A 613 9.24 -16.52 1.23
CA GLN A 613 9.99 -16.50 2.48
C GLN A 613 9.34 -17.43 3.53
N GLY A 614 8.04 -17.25 3.79
CA GLY A 614 7.31 -18.08 4.76
C GLY A 614 7.28 -19.56 4.38
N ASN A 615 7.19 -19.87 3.07
CA ASN A 615 7.29 -21.24 2.58
C ASN A 615 8.69 -21.85 2.81
N THR A 616 9.74 -21.09 2.56
CA THR A 616 11.13 -21.53 2.77
C THR A 616 11.38 -21.81 4.26
N LEU A 617 11.02 -20.86 5.12
CA LEU A 617 11.22 -21.00 6.55
C LEU A 617 10.30 -22.07 7.17
N GLY A 618 9.08 -22.23 6.69
CA GLY A 618 8.17 -23.29 7.11
C GLY A 618 8.70 -24.70 6.78
N LYS A 619 9.25 -24.87 5.58
CA LYS A 619 9.96 -26.11 5.20
C LYS A 619 11.18 -26.38 6.09
N PHE A 620 11.98 -25.34 6.33
CA PHE A 620 13.13 -25.44 7.22
C PHE A 620 12.72 -25.85 8.64
N ALA A 621 11.69 -25.20 9.20
CA ALA A 621 11.17 -25.51 10.53
C ALA A 621 10.75 -26.97 10.68
N VAL A 622 9.99 -27.51 9.72
CA VAL A 622 9.44 -28.86 9.80
C VAL A 622 10.46 -29.91 9.39
N GLN A 623 11.21 -29.70 8.31
CA GLN A 623 12.09 -30.74 7.75
C GLN A 623 13.47 -30.76 8.38
N GLN A 624 14.05 -29.58 8.71
CA GLN A 624 15.40 -29.49 9.28
C GLN A 624 15.36 -29.44 10.82
N LEU A 625 14.51 -28.57 11.39
CA LEU A 625 14.41 -28.47 12.85
C LEU A 625 13.49 -29.50 13.49
N GLN A 626 12.74 -30.27 12.70
CA GLN A 626 11.77 -31.28 13.16
C GLN A 626 10.69 -30.69 14.09
N ALA A 627 10.30 -29.45 13.86
CA ALA A 627 9.28 -28.75 14.62
C ALA A 627 7.90 -29.43 14.42
N LYS A 628 7.19 -29.65 15.54
CA LYS A 628 5.89 -30.33 15.57
C LYS A 628 4.75 -29.39 15.95
N THR A 629 5.02 -28.47 16.88
CA THR A 629 4.05 -27.53 17.40
C THR A 629 4.69 -26.16 17.48
N ILE A 630 4.27 -25.29 16.60
CA ILE A 630 4.84 -23.96 16.42
C ILE A 630 3.83 -22.90 16.86
N LEU A 631 4.24 -22.00 17.75
CA LEU A 631 3.49 -20.80 18.10
C LEU A 631 3.85 -19.72 17.07
N VAL A 632 2.86 -19.17 16.38
CA VAL A 632 3.03 -18.10 15.42
C VAL A 632 2.59 -16.80 16.07
N MET A 633 3.52 -15.87 16.22
CA MET A 633 3.31 -14.54 16.78
C MET A 633 3.38 -13.48 15.67
N ARG A 634 2.44 -12.54 15.69
CA ARG A 634 2.36 -11.47 14.68
C ARG A 634 1.85 -10.17 15.29
N ASP A 635 2.16 -9.05 14.64
CA ASP A 635 1.43 -7.80 14.80
C ASP A 635 0.28 -7.77 13.79
N PRO A 636 -0.99 -7.75 14.23
CA PRO A 636 -2.12 -7.76 13.31
C PRO A 636 -2.29 -6.45 12.53
N THR A 637 -1.60 -5.39 12.93
CA THR A 637 -1.71 -4.06 12.30
C THR A 637 -0.67 -3.83 11.21
N ASP A 638 0.43 -4.60 11.24
CA ASP A 638 1.50 -4.46 10.26
C ASP A 638 1.33 -5.38 9.04
N PRO A 639 1.38 -4.85 7.78
CA PRO A 639 1.22 -5.64 6.57
C PRO A 639 2.27 -6.72 6.34
N TYR A 640 3.52 -6.48 6.73
CA TYR A 640 4.60 -7.46 6.65
C TYR A 640 4.36 -8.61 7.62
N SER A 641 4.17 -8.27 8.89
CA SER A 641 3.96 -9.23 9.98
C SER A 641 2.79 -10.19 9.67
N VAL A 642 1.65 -9.64 9.23
CA VAL A 642 0.47 -10.44 8.84
C VAL A 642 0.77 -11.32 7.62
N SER A 643 1.41 -10.75 6.60
CA SER A 643 1.72 -11.44 5.35
C SER A 643 2.63 -12.64 5.58
N LEU A 644 3.75 -12.43 6.28
CA LEU A 644 4.75 -13.46 6.57
C LEU A 644 4.20 -14.55 7.51
N ALA A 645 3.47 -14.15 8.57
CA ALA A 645 2.86 -15.11 9.51
C ALA A 645 1.85 -16.03 8.82
N ASN A 646 1.05 -15.51 7.90
CA ASN A 646 0.08 -16.29 7.14
C ASN A 646 0.77 -17.29 6.22
N ALA A 647 1.77 -16.84 5.45
CA ALA A 647 2.54 -17.69 4.53
C ALA A 647 3.29 -18.82 5.27
N PHE A 648 3.92 -18.49 6.37
CA PHE A 648 4.58 -19.48 7.23
C PHE A 648 3.58 -20.51 7.79
N THR A 649 2.43 -20.03 8.31
CA THR A 649 1.38 -20.90 8.85
C THR A 649 0.85 -21.86 7.81
N GLU A 650 0.61 -21.40 6.59
CA GLU A 650 0.14 -22.23 5.47
C GLU A 650 1.18 -23.31 5.12
N SER A 651 2.45 -22.92 4.99
CA SER A 651 3.54 -23.85 4.72
C SER A 651 3.65 -24.96 5.76
N VAL A 652 3.64 -24.57 7.05
CA VAL A 652 3.73 -25.51 8.19
C VAL A 652 2.57 -26.48 8.21
N ARG A 653 1.33 -26.01 7.99
CA ARG A 653 0.13 -26.85 7.93
C ARG A 653 0.16 -27.81 6.75
N GLY A 654 0.62 -27.33 5.59
CA GLY A 654 0.82 -28.17 4.40
C GLY A 654 1.81 -29.32 4.62
N LEU A 655 2.73 -29.18 5.59
CA LEU A 655 3.70 -30.20 5.99
C LEU A 655 3.28 -31.04 7.21
N ASN A 656 2.00 -30.97 7.60
CA ASN A 656 1.40 -31.71 8.72
C ASN A 656 1.98 -31.38 10.10
N ALA A 657 2.57 -30.20 10.29
CA ALA A 657 2.90 -29.68 11.61
C ALA A 657 1.81 -28.76 12.15
N ARG A 658 1.73 -28.61 13.46
CA ARG A 658 0.68 -27.80 14.10
C ARG A 658 1.16 -26.37 14.26
N ALA A 659 0.56 -25.44 13.55
CA ALA A 659 0.71 -24.00 13.75
C ALA A 659 -0.42 -23.48 14.67
N ILE A 660 -0.06 -22.79 15.73
CA ILE A 660 -0.94 -22.13 16.69
C ILE A 660 -0.78 -20.63 16.48
N SER A 661 -1.88 -19.95 16.18
CA SER A 661 -1.95 -18.48 16.13
C SER A 661 -3.23 -18.09 16.88
N LYS A 662 -3.12 -17.29 17.92
CA LYS A 662 -4.25 -16.80 18.73
C LYS A 662 -4.07 -15.32 18.96
N ASP A 663 -5.16 -14.58 19.01
CA ASP A 663 -5.12 -13.13 19.28
C ASP A 663 -4.44 -12.79 20.62
N ALA A 664 -4.55 -13.69 21.61
CA ALA A 664 -3.84 -13.53 22.89
C ALA A 664 -2.32 -13.68 22.81
N ASP A 665 -1.80 -14.17 21.69
CA ASP A 665 -0.36 -14.36 21.43
C ASP A 665 0.17 -13.32 20.42
N ASN A 666 -0.67 -12.36 19.98
CA ASN A 666 -0.27 -11.22 19.16
C ASN A 666 0.59 -10.26 19.98
N PHE A 667 1.48 -9.55 19.32
CA PHE A 667 2.33 -8.52 19.92
C PHE A 667 2.17 -7.20 19.15
N THR A 668 2.75 -6.12 19.63
CA THR A 668 2.84 -4.86 18.90
C THR A 668 4.30 -4.57 18.61
N GLU A 669 4.64 -4.45 17.34
CA GLU A 669 6.00 -4.26 16.86
C GLU A 669 6.72 -3.11 17.58
N GLY A 670 7.98 -3.36 17.95
CA GLY A 670 8.85 -2.39 18.58
C GLY A 670 8.45 -1.94 20.00
N THR A 671 7.23 -2.26 20.46
CA THR A 671 6.73 -1.77 21.75
C THR A 671 6.50 -2.85 22.80
N THR A 672 6.31 -4.11 22.39
CA THR A 672 6.10 -5.24 23.31
C THR A 672 7.34 -5.46 24.19
N THR A 673 7.13 -5.48 25.47
CA THR A 673 8.22 -5.56 26.47
C THR A 673 8.68 -7.01 26.73
N VAL A 674 9.88 -7.18 27.30
CA VAL A 674 10.40 -8.48 27.75
C VAL A 674 9.45 -9.17 28.72
N ALA A 675 8.79 -8.43 29.62
CA ALA A 675 7.84 -8.99 30.59
C ALA A 675 6.57 -9.55 29.94
N GLU A 676 6.08 -8.86 28.90
CA GLU A 676 4.94 -9.33 28.10
C GLU A 676 5.33 -10.60 27.33
N TYR A 677 6.50 -10.64 26.68
CA TYR A 677 7.00 -11.86 26.05
C TYR A 677 7.12 -13.02 27.04
N GLN A 678 7.53 -12.78 28.29
CA GLN A 678 7.56 -13.83 29.32
C GLN A 678 6.16 -14.39 29.62
N SER A 679 5.11 -13.56 29.55
CA SER A 679 3.74 -14.00 29.79
C SER A 679 3.27 -15.04 28.76
N PHE A 680 3.68 -14.91 27.49
CA PHE A 680 3.34 -15.86 26.42
C PHE A 680 3.95 -17.25 26.64
N LEU A 681 5.11 -17.36 27.32
CA LEU A 681 5.78 -18.63 27.57
C LEU A 681 4.93 -19.62 28.39
N ALA A 682 4.05 -19.12 29.25
CA ALA A 682 3.13 -19.99 30.01
C ALA A 682 2.07 -20.63 29.11
N GLY A 683 1.56 -19.90 28.11
CA GLY A 683 0.68 -20.38 27.06
C GLY A 683 1.39 -21.43 26.18
N ALA A 684 2.56 -21.08 25.67
CA ALA A 684 3.39 -21.94 24.84
C ALA A 684 3.69 -23.29 25.50
N ARG A 685 3.97 -23.30 26.82
CA ARG A 685 4.18 -24.51 27.59
C ARG A 685 2.95 -25.40 27.65
N ARG A 686 1.76 -24.84 27.91
CA ARG A 686 0.48 -25.61 27.97
C ARG A 686 0.18 -26.29 26.65
N GLU A 687 0.47 -25.63 25.56
CA GLU A 687 0.24 -26.11 24.19
C GLU A 687 1.36 -27.05 23.70
N LYS A 688 2.42 -27.29 24.49
CA LYS A 688 3.58 -28.11 24.16
C LYS A 688 4.32 -27.58 22.91
N VAL A 689 4.44 -26.29 22.79
CA VAL A 689 5.18 -25.62 21.73
C VAL A 689 6.64 -26.01 21.78
N ASP A 690 7.24 -26.36 20.67
CA ASP A 690 8.68 -26.64 20.55
C ASP A 690 9.45 -25.53 19.83
N THR A 691 8.72 -24.70 19.07
CA THR A 691 9.26 -23.61 18.26
C THR A 691 8.33 -22.40 18.34
N ILE A 692 8.87 -21.20 18.46
CA ILE A 692 8.14 -19.93 18.29
C ILE A 692 8.57 -19.34 16.95
N PHE A 693 7.62 -18.94 16.13
CA PHE A 693 7.86 -18.10 14.95
C PHE A 693 7.36 -16.69 15.25
N LEU A 694 8.26 -15.72 15.13
CA LEU A 694 8.01 -14.29 15.32
C LEU A 694 8.06 -13.60 13.95
N ALA A 695 6.93 -13.12 13.47
CA ALA A 695 6.85 -12.24 12.30
C ALA A 695 6.93 -10.79 12.80
N GLY A 696 8.12 -10.32 13.15
CA GLY A 696 8.36 -9.01 13.76
C GLY A 696 9.78 -8.52 13.50
N LEU A 697 10.13 -7.42 14.14
CA LEU A 697 11.41 -6.73 13.96
C LEU A 697 12.53 -7.37 14.81
N ASP A 698 13.74 -6.93 14.60
CA ASP A 698 14.94 -7.30 15.34
C ASP A 698 14.84 -7.00 16.85
N VAL A 699 14.29 -5.84 17.23
CA VAL A 699 14.06 -5.46 18.63
C VAL A 699 13.11 -6.44 19.33
N ASP A 700 12.08 -6.91 18.63
CA ASP A 700 11.13 -7.90 19.15
C ASP A 700 11.79 -9.28 19.31
N ALA A 701 12.63 -9.66 18.36
CA ALA A 701 13.41 -10.89 18.41
C ALA A 701 14.41 -10.88 19.59
N VAL A 702 15.10 -9.77 19.81
CA VAL A 702 16.00 -9.57 20.97
C VAL A 702 15.25 -9.72 22.29
N ARG A 703 14.11 -9.03 22.43
CA ARG A 703 13.28 -9.07 23.65
C ARG A 703 12.71 -10.46 23.92
N LEU A 704 12.18 -11.13 22.88
CA LEU A 704 11.66 -12.50 22.98
C LEU A 704 12.79 -13.50 23.36
N ALA A 705 13.93 -13.42 22.68
CA ALA A 705 15.07 -14.29 22.98
C ALA A 705 15.57 -14.09 24.42
N HIS A 706 15.64 -12.83 24.87
CA HIS A 706 16.01 -12.50 26.26
C HIS A 706 14.95 -12.95 27.26
N ALA A 707 13.65 -12.83 26.95
CA ALA A 707 12.56 -13.33 27.79
C ALA A 707 12.70 -14.84 28.07
N VAL A 708 12.99 -15.63 27.02
CA VAL A 708 13.27 -17.07 27.15
C VAL A 708 14.54 -17.33 27.96
N GLY A 709 15.61 -16.59 27.68
CA GLY A 709 16.89 -16.70 28.40
C GLY A 709 16.78 -16.36 29.87
N ALA A 710 16.08 -15.27 30.22
CA ALA A 710 15.84 -14.87 31.61
C ALA A 710 14.99 -15.91 32.37
N ALA A 711 13.94 -16.44 31.74
CA ALA A 711 13.11 -17.49 32.30
C ALA A 711 13.93 -18.78 32.53
N LEU A 712 14.87 -19.11 31.63
CA LEU A 712 15.77 -20.25 31.79
C LEU A 712 16.77 -20.03 32.92
N ARG A 713 17.36 -18.85 33.09
CA ARG A 713 18.24 -18.49 34.20
C ARG A 713 17.53 -18.66 35.55
N ALA A 714 16.23 -18.32 35.62
CA ALA A 714 15.41 -18.52 36.81
C ALA A 714 15.07 -20.02 37.04
N ARG A 715 15.11 -20.86 36.00
CA ARG A 715 14.80 -22.31 36.04
C ARG A 715 15.78 -23.10 35.17
N PRO A 716 17.03 -23.26 35.60
CA PRO A 716 18.13 -23.82 34.76
C PRO A 716 17.93 -25.24 34.23
N TYR A 717 17.09 -26.03 34.89
CA TYR A 717 16.80 -27.42 34.49
C TYR A 717 15.52 -27.58 33.70
N ASP A 718 14.89 -26.47 33.31
CA ASP A 718 13.64 -26.51 32.56
C ASP A 718 13.89 -26.95 31.11
N ARG A 719 13.53 -28.19 30.79
CA ARG A 719 13.74 -28.80 29.46
C ARG A 719 12.96 -28.08 28.36
N PHE A 720 11.77 -27.55 28.69
CA PHE A 720 10.98 -26.82 27.72
C PHE A 720 11.73 -25.56 27.27
N LEU A 721 12.13 -24.68 28.19
CA LEU A 721 12.84 -23.42 27.87
C LEU A 721 14.21 -23.69 27.23
N LYS A 722 14.90 -24.78 27.64
CA LYS A 722 16.21 -25.14 27.09
C LYS A 722 16.12 -25.49 25.59
N ASN A 723 15.05 -26.19 25.18
CA ASN A 723 14.91 -26.75 23.85
C ASN A 723 14.05 -25.84 22.93
N LEU A 724 13.43 -24.79 23.45
CA LEU A 724 12.57 -23.87 22.69
C LEU A 724 13.43 -23.12 21.67
N LYS A 725 13.04 -23.20 20.40
CA LYS A 725 13.66 -22.51 19.26
C LYS A 725 12.86 -21.28 18.90
N ILE A 726 13.53 -20.28 18.35
CA ILE A 726 12.89 -19.04 17.88
C ILE A 726 13.26 -18.86 16.41
N LEU A 727 12.24 -18.66 15.58
CA LEU A 727 12.37 -18.36 14.15
C LEU A 727 11.90 -16.94 13.88
N GLY A 728 12.54 -16.27 12.92
CA GLY A 728 12.17 -14.92 12.46
C GLY A 728 12.21 -14.76 10.95
N GLY A 729 11.72 -13.64 10.46
CA GLY A 729 11.81 -13.22 9.05
C GLY A 729 13.08 -12.41 8.76
N ASP A 730 13.10 -11.75 7.61
CA ASP A 730 14.19 -10.90 7.12
C ASP A 730 14.40 -9.64 7.97
N ALA A 731 13.35 -9.06 8.50
CA ALA A 731 13.41 -7.88 9.37
C ALA A 731 14.13 -8.14 10.73
N VAL A 732 14.52 -9.38 10.99
CA VAL A 732 15.36 -9.77 12.15
C VAL A 732 16.85 -9.66 11.83
N ASP A 733 17.24 -9.64 10.55
CA ASP A 733 18.64 -9.64 10.10
C ASP A 733 19.30 -8.27 10.26
N THR A 734 19.69 -7.94 11.48
CA THR A 734 20.43 -6.70 11.78
C THR A 734 21.60 -6.96 12.73
N ASN A 735 22.53 -6.01 12.75
CA ASN A 735 23.67 -6.04 13.67
C ASN A 735 23.28 -5.88 15.15
N LEU A 736 22.02 -5.53 15.44
CA LEU A 736 21.47 -5.48 16.79
C LEU A 736 21.60 -6.84 17.49
N LEU A 737 21.43 -7.95 16.77
CA LEU A 737 21.57 -9.32 17.31
C LEU A 737 23.00 -9.63 17.79
N LEU A 738 23.98 -8.89 17.27
CA LEU A 738 25.38 -8.97 17.66
C LEU A 738 25.71 -8.04 18.83
N GLY A 739 24.72 -7.29 19.33
CA GLY A 739 24.89 -6.29 20.41
C GLY A 739 25.54 -5.01 19.92
N GLN A 740 25.48 -4.72 18.61
CA GLN A 740 25.93 -3.48 18.02
C GLN A 740 24.78 -2.44 17.98
N GLY A 741 25.14 -1.19 18.01
CA GLY A 741 24.17 -0.10 18.14
C GLY A 741 24.13 0.46 19.56
N SER A 742 23.07 1.20 19.86
CA SER A 742 22.88 1.82 21.19
C SER A 742 21.42 1.64 21.61
N GLY A 743 21.12 1.97 22.87
CA GLY A 743 19.77 1.78 23.40
C GLY A 743 19.58 0.52 24.21
N PRO A 744 18.36 0.31 24.73
CA PRO A 744 18.08 -0.78 25.67
C PRO A 744 18.21 -2.16 25.03
N ASP A 745 17.80 -2.35 23.79
CA ASP A 745 17.81 -3.65 23.10
C ASP A 745 19.24 -4.05 22.71
N ALA A 746 20.09 -3.12 22.25
CA ALA A 746 21.52 -3.35 22.04
C ALA A 746 22.24 -3.70 23.37
N THR A 747 21.85 -3.07 24.47
CA THR A 747 22.34 -3.39 25.81
C THR A 747 21.92 -4.80 26.23
N ILE A 748 20.71 -5.23 25.93
CA ILE A 748 20.24 -6.60 26.17
C ILE A 748 21.08 -7.59 25.36
N ALA A 749 21.21 -7.38 24.04
CA ALA A 749 21.92 -8.30 23.15
C ALA A 749 23.40 -8.43 23.51
N SER A 750 24.08 -7.30 23.83
CA SER A 750 25.49 -7.30 24.26
C SER A 750 25.70 -7.90 25.63
N SER A 751 24.81 -7.68 26.60
CA SER A 751 24.89 -8.22 27.96
C SER A 751 24.52 -9.70 28.05
N PHE A 752 23.67 -10.19 27.15
CA PHE A 752 23.16 -11.56 27.12
C PHE A 752 23.33 -12.22 25.75
N PRO A 753 24.54 -12.24 25.17
CA PRO A 753 24.75 -12.76 23.81
C PRO A 753 24.34 -14.22 23.65
N GLN A 754 24.37 -15.04 24.71
CA GLN A 754 23.91 -16.44 24.70
C GLN A 754 22.39 -16.56 24.45
N ASP A 755 21.58 -15.52 24.72
CA ASP A 755 20.15 -15.55 24.50
C ASP A 755 19.87 -15.46 23.00
N MET A 756 20.63 -14.63 22.27
CA MET A 756 20.50 -14.41 20.82
C MET A 756 20.79 -15.68 19.99
N ARG A 757 21.61 -16.59 20.48
CA ARG A 757 21.97 -17.87 19.82
C ARG A 757 20.79 -18.83 19.64
N ARG A 758 19.58 -18.46 20.10
CA ARG A 758 18.34 -19.21 19.87
C ARG A 758 17.65 -18.82 18.58
N LEU A 759 18.09 -17.71 17.96
CA LEU A 759 17.49 -17.14 16.79
C LEU A 759 18.01 -17.83 15.53
N THR A 760 17.07 -18.21 14.68
CA THR A 760 17.28 -18.60 13.29
C THR A 760 16.25 -17.83 12.47
N PHE A 761 16.66 -17.22 11.36
CA PHE A 761 15.79 -16.35 10.59
C PHE A 761 16.13 -16.41 9.10
N THR A 762 15.31 -15.83 8.28
CA THR A 762 15.58 -15.69 6.85
C THR A 762 16.05 -14.28 6.52
N ALA A 763 16.80 -14.14 5.44
CA ALA A 763 17.13 -12.88 4.79
C ALA A 763 17.12 -13.09 3.27
N PHE A 764 17.30 -12.01 2.51
CA PHE A 764 17.26 -12.04 1.05
C PHE A 764 18.64 -11.89 0.41
N ALA A 765 19.65 -11.59 1.23
CA ALA A 765 21.04 -11.53 0.85
C ALA A 765 21.95 -11.75 2.07
N HIS A 766 23.16 -12.23 1.84
CA HIS A 766 24.20 -12.35 2.87
C HIS A 766 25.58 -12.20 2.19
N PRO A 767 26.56 -11.53 2.81
CA PRO A 767 27.90 -11.35 2.21
C PRO A 767 28.62 -12.66 1.88
N ASP A 768 28.38 -13.72 2.64
CA ASP A 768 28.99 -15.02 2.43
C ASP A 768 28.30 -15.90 1.37
N GLU A 769 27.19 -15.42 0.78
CA GLU A 769 26.34 -16.25 -0.09
C GLU A 769 27.11 -16.81 -1.29
N TRP A 770 27.92 -15.97 -1.95
CA TRP A 770 28.76 -16.37 -3.08
C TRP A 770 29.78 -17.45 -2.67
N THR A 771 30.43 -17.26 -1.53
CA THR A 771 31.40 -18.23 -0.98
C THR A 771 30.72 -19.54 -0.57
N PHE A 772 29.56 -19.45 0.08
CA PHE A 772 28.76 -20.61 0.51
C PHE A 772 28.32 -21.47 -0.68
N LEU A 773 27.96 -20.83 -1.80
CA LEU A 773 27.59 -21.51 -3.04
C LEU A 773 28.79 -21.99 -3.86
N GLY A 774 30.02 -21.74 -3.41
CA GLY A 774 31.25 -22.26 -4.01
C GLY A 774 31.82 -21.42 -5.16
N TYR A 775 31.35 -20.16 -5.33
CA TYR A 775 31.91 -19.27 -6.35
C TYR A 775 33.31 -18.79 -5.96
N PRO A 776 34.30 -18.90 -6.86
CA PRO A 776 35.63 -18.39 -6.60
C PRO A 776 35.60 -16.86 -6.48
N LYS A 777 36.56 -16.30 -5.73
CA LYS A 777 36.57 -14.86 -5.39
C LYS A 777 36.59 -13.95 -6.62
N GLU A 778 37.18 -14.40 -7.73
CA GLU A 778 37.25 -13.70 -9.00
C GLU A 778 35.91 -13.58 -9.75
N GLN A 779 34.92 -14.40 -9.35
CA GLN A 779 33.57 -14.37 -9.89
C GLN A 779 32.59 -13.61 -9.00
N GLN A 780 33.01 -13.24 -7.79
CA GLN A 780 32.18 -12.44 -6.91
C GLN A 780 32.03 -11.01 -7.41
N PRO A 781 30.90 -10.34 -7.18
CA PRO A 781 30.69 -8.95 -7.57
C PRO A 781 31.76 -8.02 -6.99
N ALA A 782 32.13 -7.01 -7.78
CA ALA A 782 33.08 -5.96 -7.35
C ALA A 782 32.60 -5.21 -6.11
N PHE A 783 31.31 -5.24 -5.85
CA PHE A 783 30.67 -4.67 -4.65
C PHE A 783 31.42 -5.00 -3.36
N PHE A 784 31.79 -6.27 -3.12
CA PHE A 784 32.48 -6.66 -1.88
C PHE A 784 33.88 -6.04 -1.76
N ALA A 785 34.64 -6.00 -2.84
CA ALA A 785 35.94 -5.34 -2.84
C ALA A 785 35.81 -3.82 -2.67
N ASN A 786 34.78 -3.24 -3.29
CA ASN A 786 34.46 -1.81 -3.18
C ASN A 786 33.95 -1.45 -1.79
N TRP A 787 33.19 -2.33 -1.13
CA TRP A 787 32.77 -2.16 0.26
C TRP A 787 33.96 -2.06 1.19
N VAL A 788 34.86 -3.05 1.12
CA VAL A 788 36.08 -3.08 1.94
C VAL A 788 36.93 -1.82 1.70
N SER A 789 37.16 -1.46 0.45
CA SER A 789 38.01 -0.29 0.13
C SER A 789 37.38 1.06 0.55
N THR A 790 36.05 1.14 0.62
CA THR A 790 35.31 2.36 0.93
C THR A 790 35.07 2.50 2.42
N TYR A 791 34.57 1.46 3.06
CA TYR A 791 34.04 1.52 4.43
C TYR A 791 34.94 0.85 5.45
N GLN A 792 35.85 -0.05 5.06
CA GLN A 792 36.76 -0.79 5.95
C GLN A 792 38.23 -0.37 5.74
N SER A 793 38.49 0.83 5.23
CA SER A 793 39.84 1.33 4.97
C SER A 793 40.53 1.89 6.24
N SER A 794 41.68 2.50 6.12
CA SER A 794 42.73 2.75 7.13
C SER A 794 42.40 3.57 8.39
N THR A 795 41.20 4.14 8.57
CA THR A 795 40.86 4.84 9.82
C THR A 795 40.34 3.84 10.86
N LEU A 796 40.55 4.12 12.15
CA LEU A 796 40.12 3.23 13.24
C LEU A 796 38.61 2.97 13.23
N ALA A 797 37.82 3.98 12.84
CA ALA A 797 36.37 3.86 12.66
C ALA A 797 36.01 2.95 11.48
N ALA A 798 36.73 3.08 10.35
CA ALA A 798 36.50 2.27 9.17
C ALA A 798 36.98 0.82 9.32
N GLN A 799 38.02 0.56 10.13
CA GLN A 799 38.48 -0.80 10.41
C GLN A 799 37.46 -1.63 11.23
N ASN A 800 36.54 -0.95 11.90
CA ASN A 800 35.46 -1.55 12.68
C ASN A 800 34.11 -1.50 11.96
N ALA A 801 34.08 -1.03 10.71
CA ALA A 801 32.83 -1.05 9.93
C ALA A 801 32.38 -2.50 9.68
N PRO A 802 31.11 -2.82 9.89
CA PRO A 802 30.62 -4.18 9.68
C PRO A 802 30.64 -4.57 8.20
N ASP A 803 30.56 -5.86 7.94
CA ASP A 803 30.29 -6.36 6.59
C ASP A 803 28.95 -5.81 6.08
N PRO A 804 28.72 -5.79 4.74
CA PRO A 804 27.50 -5.26 4.18
C PRO A 804 26.28 -6.03 4.69
N SER A 805 25.27 -5.32 5.16
CA SER A 805 24.00 -5.91 5.58
C SER A 805 23.17 -6.38 4.38
N ASN A 806 22.13 -7.19 4.65
CA ASN A 806 21.08 -7.52 3.71
C ASN A 806 20.56 -6.28 2.97
N ASP A 807 20.29 -5.19 3.71
CA ASP A 807 19.67 -3.97 3.15
C ASP A 807 20.64 -3.19 2.25
N ALA A 808 21.92 -3.12 2.64
CA ALA A 808 22.94 -2.50 1.81
C ALA A 808 23.09 -3.23 0.45
N ILE A 809 23.07 -4.56 0.47
CA ILE A 809 23.18 -5.39 -0.74
C ILE A 809 21.94 -5.19 -1.62
N LEU A 810 20.75 -5.22 -1.03
CA LEU A 810 19.49 -5.11 -1.78
C LEU A 810 19.29 -3.70 -2.36
N THR A 811 19.66 -2.65 -1.60
CA THR A 811 19.59 -1.27 -2.12
C THR A 811 20.57 -1.04 -3.27
N HIS A 812 21.79 -1.60 -3.15
CA HIS A 812 22.72 -1.61 -4.28
C HIS A 812 22.07 -2.25 -5.51
N ASP A 813 21.47 -3.43 -5.36
CA ASP A 813 20.87 -4.17 -6.47
C ASP A 813 19.64 -3.45 -7.05
N ALA A 814 18.86 -2.77 -6.22
CA ALA A 814 17.71 -1.97 -6.68
C ALA A 814 18.15 -0.80 -7.58
N VAL A 815 19.20 -0.08 -7.19
CA VAL A 815 19.78 1.00 -8.01
C VAL A 815 20.44 0.42 -9.28
N ALA A 816 21.18 -0.67 -9.15
CA ALA A 816 21.92 -1.28 -10.25
C ALA A 816 20.99 -1.90 -11.31
N VAL A 817 19.89 -2.57 -10.91
CA VAL A 817 18.93 -3.15 -11.87
C VAL A 817 18.20 -2.08 -12.69
N ILE A 818 17.85 -0.93 -12.07
CA ILE A 818 17.28 0.21 -12.79
C ILE A 818 18.29 0.72 -13.84
N SER A 819 19.56 0.85 -13.45
CA SER A 819 20.62 1.32 -14.36
C SER A 819 20.90 0.33 -15.48
N ALA A 820 20.89 -0.97 -15.20
CA ALA A 820 21.03 -2.02 -16.21
C ALA A 820 19.86 -1.98 -17.21
N ALA A 821 18.63 -1.83 -16.71
CA ALA A 821 17.45 -1.68 -17.55
C ALA A 821 17.53 -0.40 -18.40
N ALA A 822 17.97 0.74 -17.81
CA ALA A 822 18.19 1.99 -18.52
C ALA A 822 19.17 1.82 -19.70
N GLY A 823 20.18 0.96 -19.56
CA GLY A 823 21.12 0.58 -20.62
C GLY A 823 20.47 -0.06 -21.84
N LEU A 824 19.28 -0.62 -21.72
CA LEU A 824 18.51 -1.22 -22.82
C LEU A 824 17.69 -0.19 -23.62
N VAL A 825 17.48 1.00 -23.08
CA VAL A 825 16.65 2.05 -23.70
C VAL A 825 17.41 2.69 -24.85
N ARG A 826 16.84 2.64 -26.06
CA ARG A 826 17.43 3.21 -27.28
C ARG A 826 16.96 4.63 -27.61
N GLY A 827 15.93 5.10 -26.93
CA GLY A 827 15.34 6.44 -27.08
C GLY A 827 15.61 7.35 -25.88
N PRO A 828 14.82 8.40 -25.70
CA PRO A 828 14.89 9.24 -24.51
C PRO A 828 14.64 8.40 -23.24
N LEU A 829 15.53 8.52 -22.26
CA LEU A 829 15.42 7.81 -21.00
C LEU A 829 14.43 8.56 -20.10
N THR A 830 13.19 8.08 -20.09
CA THR A 830 12.09 8.57 -19.25
C THR A 830 11.70 7.53 -18.22
N GLY A 831 10.90 7.90 -17.22
CA GLY A 831 10.35 6.94 -16.23
C GLY A 831 9.58 5.79 -16.90
N GLN A 832 8.73 6.09 -17.89
CA GLN A 832 8.02 5.05 -18.66
C GLN A 832 9.00 4.12 -19.40
N ALA A 833 10.04 4.65 -20.04
CA ALA A 833 11.02 3.85 -20.73
C ALA A 833 11.84 2.97 -19.77
N ALA A 834 12.19 3.50 -18.61
CA ALA A 834 12.87 2.73 -17.56
C ALA A 834 11.97 1.59 -17.03
N ARG A 835 10.66 1.88 -16.79
CA ARG A 835 9.67 0.87 -16.39
C ARG A 835 9.54 -0.26 -17.42
N ASP A 836 9.42 0.10 -18.70
CA ASP A 836 9.24 -0.90 -19.76
C ASP A 836 10.52 -1.75 -19.94
N ALA A 837 11.69 -1.15 -19.77
CA ALA A 837 12.96 -1.85 -19.78
C ALA A 837 13.10 -2.81 -18.57
N LEU A 838 12.71 -2.40 -17.36
CA LEU A 838 12.67 -3.28 -16.18
C LEU A 838 11.78 -4.49 -16.41
N ALA A 839 10.55 -4.28 -16.92
CA ALA A 839 9.63 -5.36 -17.24
C ALA A 839 10.12 -6.31 -18.35
N SER A 840 11.12 -5.89 -19.14
CA SER A 840 11.69 -6.71 -20.21
C SER A 840 12.83 -7.63 -19.77
N LEU A 841 13.39 -7.41 -18.58
CA LEU A 841 14.50 -8.23 -18.07
C LEU A 841 14.11 -9.71 -17.97
N GLY A 842 14.97 -10.60 -18.47
CA GLY A 842 14.73 -12.02 -18.53
C GLY A 842 13.71 -12.47 -19.59
N THR A 843 13.24 -11.57 -20.47
CA THR A 843 12.28 -11.90 -21.53
C THR A 843 12.95 -11.97 -22.91
N GLY A 844 12.53 -12.93 -23.75
CA GLY A 844 13.10 -13.09 -25.10
C GLY A 844 14.63 -13.30 -25.08
N ASN A 845 15.36 -12.39 -25.74
CA ASN A 845 16.85 -12.41 -25.79
C ASN A 845 17.48 -11.47 -24.74
N ILE A 846 16.69 -10.84 -23.86
CA ILE A 846 17.21 -9.95 -22.83
C ILE A 846 17.55 -10.81 -21.61
N PRO A 847 18.82 -10.82 -21.14
CA PRO A 847 19.18 -11.62 -19.97
C PRO A 847 18.52 -11.06 -18.69
N ALA A 848 18.41 -11.91 -17.68
CA ALA A 848 18.13 -11.44 -16.34
C ALA A 848 19.30 -10.59 -15.83
N PHE A 849 19.04 -9.69 -14.91
CA PHE A 849 20.09 -8.96 -14.21
C PHE A 849 20.73 -9.87 -13.15
N GLN A 850 22.06 -9.93 -13.12
CA GLN A 850 22.81 -10.60 -12.06
C GLN A 850 23.28 -9.54 -11.06
N GLY A 851 22.62 -9.49 -9.92
CA GLY A 851 22.96 -8.63 -8.80
C GLY A 851 23.92 -9.27 -7.82
N VAL A 852 24.27 -8.53 -6.77
CA VAL A 852 25.05 -9.01 -5.62
C VAL A 852 24.26 -10.07 -4.84
N SER A 853 22.96 -9.86 -4.67
CA SER A 853 22.02 -10.78 -4.03
C SER A 853 21.53 -11.91 -4.97
N GLY A 854 22.20 -12.15 -6.08
CA GLY A 854 21.83 -13.14 -7.09
C GLY A 854 20.93 -12.56 -8.20
N ARG A 855 20.33 -13.47 -8.95
CA ARG A 855 19.59 -13.16 -10.17
C ARG A 855 18.29 -12.38 -9.92
N VAL A 856 18.02 -11.36 -10.74
CA VAL A 856 16.79 -10.56 -10.73
C VAL A 856 16.16 -10.53 -12.12
N LEU A 857 14.93 -10.96 -12.22
CA LEU A 857 14.02 -10.80 -13.35
C LEU A 857 12.61 -10.79 -12.78
N PHE A 858 11.69 -10.11 -13.44
CA PHE A 858 10.38 -9.82 -12.86
C PHE A 858 9.25 -10.60 -13.52
N ASP A 859 8.27 -11.02 -12.72
CA ASP A 859 6.98 -11.47 -13.21
C ASP A 859 6.08 -10.27 -13.60
N MET A 860 4.84 -10.59 -14.01
CA MET A 860 3.88 -9.53 -14.39
C MET A 860 3.36 -8.71 -13.21
N GLU A 861 3.61 -9.15 -11.99
CA GLU A 861 3.24 -8.48 -10.74
C GLU A 861 4.40 -7.67 -10.14
N GLY A 862 5.56 -7.62 -10.84
CA GLY A 862 6.77 -6.93 -10.39
C GLY A 862 7.58 -7.67 -9.33
N ASN A 863 7.27 -8.95 -9.06
CA ASN A 863 8.04 -9.77 -8.13
C ASN A 863 9.24 -10.43 -8.83
N PRO A 864 10.35 -10.67 -8.12
CA PRO A 864 11.44 -11.45 -8.68
C PRO A 864 11.06 -12.93 -8.77
N ILE A 865 11.39 -13.55 -9.91
CA ILE A 865 11.08 -14.96 -10.18
C ILE A 865 12.18 -15.85 -9.57
N ASP A 866 11.79 -16.83 -8.76
CA ASP A 866 12.67 -17.84 -8.14
C ASP A 866 13.88 -17.24 -7.38
N LYS A 867 13.77 -16.04 -6.84
CA LYS A 867 14.85 -15.35 -6.10
C LYS A 867 15.34 -16.19 -4.92
N ALA A 868 16.65 -16.17 -4.70
CA ALA A 868 17.27 -16.83 -3.55
C ALA A 868 16.80 -16.23 -2.22
N ILE A 869 16.69 -17.10 -1.22
CA ILE A 869 16.39 -16.78 0.18
C ILE A 869 17.41 -17.53 1.03
N VAL A 870 18.05 -16.82 1.94
CA VAL A 870 19.01 -17.39 2.86
C VAL A 870 18.38 -17.69 4.21
N VAL A 871 18.86 -18.74 4.88
CA VAL A 871 18.53 -19.04 6.28
C VAL A 871 19.79 -18.82 7.10
N LEU A 872 19.64 -17.98 8.12
CA LEU A 872 20.72 -17.49 8.96
C LEU A 872 20.51 -17.94 10.41
N GLN A 873 21.60 -18.05 11.17
CA GLN A 873 21.56 -18.36 12.60
C GLN A 873 22.58 -17.55 13.37
N VAL A 874 22.22 -17.08 14.56
CA VAL A 874 23.20 -16.49 15.48
C VAL A 874 23.98 -17.59 16.15
N LYS A 875 25.31 -17.60 16.01
CA LYS A 875 26.23 -18.55 16.66
C LYS A 875 27.32 -17.83 17.46
N GLN A 876 28.08 -18.59 18.20
CA GLN A 876 29.28 -18.08 18.89
C GLN A 876 30.44 -18.05 17.89
N GLY A 877 30.93 -16.87 17.58
CA GLY A 877 32.15 -16.64 16.83
C GLY A 877 33.38 -16.50 17.76
N SER A 878 34.51 -16.14 17.14
CA SER A 878 35.78 -15.94 17.86
C SER A 878 35.79 -14.73 18.79
N ASN A 879 35.10 -13.64 18.40
CA ASN A 879 35.09 -12.35 19.08
C ASN A 879 33.72 -11.94 19.65
N GLY A 880 32.79 -12.87 19.77
CA GLY A 880 31.42 -12.61 20.23
C GLY A 880 30.40 -13.46 19.45
N ASN A 881 29.19 -12.94 19.27
CA ASN A 881 28.24 -13.56 18.36
C ASN A 881 28.56 -13.18 16.91
N GLU A 882 28.27 -14.08 15.97
CA GLU A 882 28.28 -13.85 14.53
C GLU A 882 26.99 -14.42 13.91
N ILE A 883 26.57 -13.89 12.77
CA ILE A 883 25.48 -14.42 11.96
C ILE A 883 26.10 -15.38 10.96
N ASP A 884 25.56 -16.59 10.88
CA ASP A 884 26.07 -17.68 10.07
C ASP A 884 25.03 -18.12 9.04
N LEU A 885 25.47 -18.20 7.79
CA LEU A 885 24.65 -18.68 6.69
C LEU A 885 24.61 -20.21 6.71
N ILE A 886 23.42 -20.79 6.90
CA ILE A 886 23.23 -22.23 7.03
C ILE A 886 22.49 -22.88 5.85
N GLN A 887 21.76 -22.10 5.06
CA GLN A 887 21.07 -22.60 3.88
C GLN A 887 20.80 -21.48 2.88
N VAL A 888 20.91 -21.80 1.58
CA VAL A 888 20.38 -20.98 0.48
C VAL A 888 19.28 -21.77 -0.22
N ALA A 889 18.13 -21.16 -0.44
CA ALA A 889 16.97 -21.74 -1.14
C ALA A 889 16.55 -20.83 -2.30
N GLY A 890 16.04 -21.40 -3.40
CA GLY A 890 15.71 -20.66 -4.63
C GLY A 890 16.85 -20.70 -5.64
N LYS A 891 16.80 -19.80 -6.63
CA LYS A 891 17.84 -19.69 -7.68
C LYS A 891 18.67 -18.45 -7.46
N PHE A 892 19.96 -18.66 -7.42
CA PHE A 892 20.96 -17.60 -7.27
C PHE A 892 21.47 -17.10 -8.63
N GLU A 893 21.60 -17.99 -9.63
CA GLU A 893 21.93 -17.73 -11.04
C GLU A 893 20.77 -17.99 -12.00
#